data_76296fbe58614a5c7c9739b372cefb84
#
_entry.id   76296fbe58614a5c7c9739b372cefb84
#
_cell.length_a   1.000
_cell.length_b   1.000
_cell.length_c   1.000
_cell.angle_alpha   90.00
_cell.angle_beta   90.00
_cell.angle_gamma   90.00
#
_symmetry.space_group_name_H-M   'P 1'
#
loop_
_entity.id
_entity.type
_entity.pdbx_description
1 polymer ?
#
loop_
_entity_poly.entity_id
_entity_poly.type
_entity_poly.pdbx_seq_one_letter_code
_entity_poly.pdbx_strand_id
1 'polypeptide(L)'
;MGESSEHLRFSKLGALVFWGAWFVVPIAMLCVVAAVRGVYPFGAQSFLAEDLVFQYVDFFAWFKRVLAGRESVFYSTACGLGANTWGLYSYYLASPFNLLLPFFDEAHLTLFVFVVDALKLGCMQLAAMFYLRRRFGVGRGWSGVLALGYTWCLWAATNLRNPMWLDALILLPLLMWAVWELVRHGRWLPLCLFTTADIICCWYTAYMAVLFLILLTILEWWCAGCRDASGEHVPLWRLALRFARPMLVALVLCAWTFVPTVMAMLESGGVEETSLLGIIQGILGAGSPLGMAMKLFTTKPGCFVRGFVPALYDFLRPVPQFYCGVVLMGCFAGFFVSRHVTGRVKGGLGVLVAVMLASILLTPLQAIWCGFRAPTGFYSRVCVFVAPVLMWAAGWLWQAESGAPSGTSRLAGLLGSRVALGSVCAFVVADLTLGAALAWRTLYCGYSQEYHDGYVAQSAQQISDLEGLGGCTWRADRTFTRAGFAALNDEMGRGYMGISSYSSAHNQDALDFLSALGYSKPGQISVRYAAPVLSSDALLGVRYVCSQQSVAGETLLEDVSQVNGGSAYENPYALGLGYLVSGDMTSAALEGGSPFERQNELASALVGHEVKLFRSAASTEAMANEGTHAWDVTVPAGCLGYAYVDVPSGYVDGVMLDVDGVSQQEGWRFQQTLRPFSTVEGGEPGVHRVVMSGIDNKKEVPLEDASCAFYYLDLNALQSLTDELGAHQATFDSFAGSGISGTVTADSDGWLMVSVPHEAGWTVTVNGAQVETRGAFGDALTLVPVAAGENRFEMTFVSPGFVPGCVVSAAGVLGLAGWAALKRRRARHS
;
A
#
# COMPACT_ATOMS: atom_id res chain seq x y z
N MET A 1 -3.60 58.37 -11.54
CA MET A 1 -4.21 57.08 -11.09
C MET A 1 -3.92 55.91 -12.05
N GLY A 2 -3.57 56.15 -13.29
CA GLY A 2 -3.24 55.06 -14.29
C GLY A 2 -1.89 54.43 -14.08
N GLU A 3 -0.82 55.18 -13.85
CA GLU A 3 0.54 54.65 -13.72
C GLU A 3 0.77 53.75 -12.49
N SER A 4 0.12 54.02 -11.38
CA SER A 4 0.23 53.17 -10.18
C SER A 4 -0.44 51.80 -10.36
N SER A 5 -1.46 51.66 -11.20
CA SER A 5 -2.17 50.41 -11.47
C SER A 5 -1.37 49.53 -12.46
N GLU A 6 -0.67 50.10 -13.42
CA GLU A 6 0.20 49.37 -14.35
C GLU A 6 1.47 48.86 -13.68
N HIS A 7 2.16 49.66 -12.87
CA HIS A 7 3.30 49.23 -12.08
C HIS A 7 2.93 48.09 -11.09
N LEU A 8 1.74 48.13 -10.50
CA LEU A 8 1.22 47.05 -9.66
C LEU A 8 0.89 45.78 -10.46
N ARG A 9 0.36 45.90 -11.69
CA ARG A 9 0.11 44.76 -12.59
C ARG A 9 1.42 44.14 -13.09
N PHE A 10 2.39 44.95 -13.52
CA PHE A 10 3.72 44.44 -13.92
C PHE A 10 4.46 43.75 -12.76
N SER A 11 4.33 44.21 -11.53
CA SER A 11 4.93 43.57 -10.37
C SER A 11 4.26 42.21 -10.01
N LYS A 12 2.94 42.09 -10.19
CA LYS A 12 2.19 40.85 -10.00
C LYS A 12 2.49 39.82 -11.08
N LEU A 13 2.55 40.27 -12.35
CA LEU A 13 2.95 39.38 -13.46
C LEU A 13 4.38 38.89 -13.30
N GLY A 14 5.33 39.73 -12.93
CA GLY A 14 6.70 39.35 -12.64
C GLY A 14 6.82 38.35 -11.49
N ALA A 15 5.98 38.46 -10.45
CA ALA A 15 5.90 37.49 -9.38
C ALA A 15 5.33 36.15 -9.89
N LEU A 16 4.29 36.18 -10.68
CA LEU A 16 3.67 34.96 -11.26
C LEU A 16 4.67 34.22 -12.15
N VAL A 17 5.36 34.93 -13.04
CA VAL A 17 6.40 34.36 -13.92
C VAL A 17 7.53 33.76 -13.10
N PHE A 18 7.98 34.43 -12.04
CA PHE A 18 9.02 33.94 -11.16
C PHE A 18 8.63 32.63 -10.46
N TRP A 19 7.46 32.56 -9.84
CA TRP A 19 6.99 31.36 -9.16
C TRP A 19 6.68 30.25 -10.16
N GLY A 20 6.10 30.59 -11.32
CA GLY A 20 5.85 29.64 -12.40
C GLY A 20 7.13 29.02 -12.98
N ALA A 21 8.17 29.82 -13.17
CA ALA A 21 9.46 29.30 -13.62
C ALA A 21 10.04 28.26 -12.65
N TRP A 22 10.02 28.56 -11.35
CA TRP A 22 10.51 27.61 -10.34
C TRP A 22 9.60 26.39 -10.15
N PHE A 23 8.32 26.50 -10.44
CA PHE A 23 7.40 25.35 -10.50
C PHE A 23 7.79 24.39 -11.64
N VAL A 24 8.15 24.93 -12.81
CA VAL A 24 8.46 24.13 -14.01
C VAL A 24 9.83 23.48 -13.95
N VAL A 25 10.82 24.08 -13.29
CA VAL A 25 12.20 23.55 -13.26
C VAL A 25 12.27 22.08 -12.80
N PRO A 26 11.71 21.67 -11.66
CA PRO A 26 11.76 20.27 -11.24
C PRO A 26 10.98 19.34 -12.17
N ILE A 27 9.93 19.82 -12.84
CA ILE A 27 9.19 19.06 -13.85
C ILE A 27 10.07 18.81 -15.09
N ALA A 28 10.78 19.85 -15.55
CA ALA A 28 11.72 19.69 -16.66
C ALA A 28 12.85 18.71 -16.32
N MET A 29 13.35 18.72 -15.08
CA MET A 29 14.32 17.75 -14.60
C MET A 29 13.75 16.32 -14.65
N LEU A 30 12.49 16.10 -14.24
CA LEU A 30 11.82 14.79 -14.36
C LEU A 30 11.77 14.32 -15.81
N CYS A 31 11.35 15.19 -16.72
CA CYS A 31 11.30 14.86 -18.16
C CYS A 31 12.70 14.49 -18.71
N VAL A 32 13.74 15.23 -18.30
CA VAL A 32 15.12 14.92 -18.71
C VAL A 32 15.59 13.58 -18.16
N VAL A 33 15.35 13.30 -16.87
CA VAL A 33 15.71 12.02 -16.25
C VAL A 33 14.99 10.86 -16.93
N ALA A 34 13.69 10.99 -17.16
CA ALA A 34 12.88 9.98 -17.84
C ALA A 34 13.38 9.74 -19.28
N ALA A 35 13.68 10.80 -20.05
CA ALA A 35 14.21 10.70 -21.39
C ALA A 35 15.59 10.02 -21.43
N VAL A 36 16.50 10.42 -20.54
CA VAL A 36 17.85 9.81 -20.44
C VAL A 36 17.78 8.33 -20.06
N ARG A 37 16.80 7.96 -19.26
CA ARG A 37 16.62 6.57 -18.81
C ARG A 37 15.71 5.74 -19.73
N GLY A 38 15.13 6.32 -20.76
CA GLY A 38 14.19 5.65 -21.64
C GLY A 38 12.89 5.21 -20.94
N VAL A 39 12.45 5.99 -19.95
CA VAL A 39 11.24 5.73 -19.17
C VAL A 39 10.05 6.47 -19.79
N TYR A 40 8.89 5.82 -19.83
CA TYR A 40 7.64 6.39 -20.32
C TYR A 40 7.29 7.71 -19.59
N PRO A 41 6.82 8.76 -20.32
CA PRO A 41 6.40 8.78 -21.71
C PRO A 41 7.52 9.04 -22.74
N PHE A 42 8.79 9.05 -22.35
CA PHE A 42 9.93 9.37 -23.22
C PHE A 42 10.70 8.12 -23.69
N GLY A 43 10.25 6.92 -23.36
CA GLY A 43 10.86 5.66 -23.77
C GLY A 43 9.98 4.46 -23.49
N ALA A 44 10.52 3.25 -23.75
CA ALA A 44 9.79 1.99 -23.69
C ALA A 44 9.67 1.37 -22.30
N GLN A 45 10.51 1.78 -21.34
CA GLN A 45 10.41 1.30 -19.96
C GLN A 45 9.21 1.94 -19.26
N SER A 46 8.41 1.15 -18.56
CA SER A 46 7.28 1.71 -17.80
C SER A 46 7.77 2.59 -16.65
N PHE A 47 7.00 3.63 -16.32
CA PHE A 47 7.17 4.43 -15.10
C PHE A 47 6.66 3.67 -13.84
N LEU A 48 5.97 2.56 -14.04
CA LEU A 48 5.53 1.70 -12.96
C LEU A 48 6.73 0.88 -12.42
N ALA A 49 6.92 0.91 -11.11
CA ALA A 49 7.99 0.16 -10.43
C ALA A 49 7.52 -0.31 -9.06
N GLU A 50 7.90 -1.53 -8.67
CA GLU A 50 7.56 -2.16 -7.38
C GLU A 50 6.05 -2.12 -7.06
N ASP A 51 5.70 -1.67 -5.85
CA ASP A 51 4.31 -1.58 -5.38
C ASP A 51 3.40 -0.77 -6.31
N LEU A 52 3.96 0.12 -7.14
CA LEU A 52 3.20 0.83 -8.14
C LEU A 52 2.69 -0.11 -9.25
N VAL A 53 3.48 -1.14 -9.62
CA VAL A 53 3.04 -2.22 -10.52
C VAL A 53 2.09 -3.18 -9.81
N PHE A 54 2.40 -3.49 -8.54
CA PHE A 54 1.78 -4.61 -7.84
C PHE A 54 0.47 -4.25 -7.14
N GLN A 55 0.30 -2.97 -6.81
CA GLN A 55 -0.85 -2.49 -6.04
C GLN A 55 -1.43 -1.20 -6.60
N TYR A 56 -0.63 -0.12 -6.69
CA TYR A 56 -1.20 1.23 -6.74
C TYR A 56 -1.86 1.54 -8.07
N VAL A 57 -1.37 1.03 -9.19
CA VAL A 57 -2.00 1.24 -10.50
C VAL A 57 -3.43 0.65 -10.52
N ASP A 58 -3.62 -0.50 -9.87
CA ASP A 58 -4.92 -1.16 -9.77
C ASP A 58 -5.84 -0.39 -8.80
N PHE A 59 -5.29 0.13 -7.70
CA PHE A 59 -6.04 1.02 -6.80
C PHE A 59 -6.47 2.31 -7.48
N PHE A 60 -5.67 2.88 -8.37
CA PHE A 60 -6.07 4.04 -9.16
C PHE A 60 -7.17 3.69 -10.15
N ALA A 61 -7.12 2.54 -10.81
CA ALA A 61 -8.18 2.06 -11.68
C ALA A 61 -9.50 1.89 -10.92
N TRP A 62 -9.46 1.22 -9.77
CA TRP A 62 -10.61 1.09 -8.88
C TRP A 62 -11.15 2.45 -8.43
N PHE A 63 -10.29 3.34 -7.94
CA PHE A 63 -10.70 4.66 -7.44
C PHE A 63 -11.29 5.54 -8.54
N LYS A 64 -10.85 5.39 -9.79
CA LYS A 64 -11.49 6.03 -10.93
C LYS A 64 -12.95 5.59 -11.06
N ARG A 65 -13.25 4.30 -10.88
CA ARG A 65 -14.64 3.79 -10.91
C ARG A 65 -15.44 4.28 -9.69
N VAL A 66 -14.82 4.41 -8.52
CA VAL A 66 -15.43 5.06 -7.34
C VAL A 66 -15.79 6.51 -7.65
N LEU A 67 -14.90 7.29 -8.24
CA LEU A 67 -15.17 8.68 -8.64
C LEU A 67 -16.26 8.81 -9.71
N ALA A 68 -16.42 7.77 -10.53
CA ALA A 68 -17.51 7.68 -11.52
C ALA A 68 -18.84 7.21 -10.91
N GLY A 69 -18.89 6.89 -9.61
CA GLY A 69 -20.09 6.38 -8.93
C GLY A 69 -20.46 4.94 -9.29
N ARG A 70 -19.53 4.17 -9.86
CA ARG A 70 -19.74 2.76 -10.24
C ARG A 70 -19.36 1.79 -9.14
N GLU A 71 -18.49 2.22 -8.21
CA GLU A 71 -18.05 1.43 -7.06
C GLU A 71 -18.11 2.28 -5.79
N SER A 72 -18.05 1.62 -4.62
CA SER A 72 -18.07 2.26 -3.31
C SER A 72 -16.65 2.46 -2.78
N VAL A 73 -16.45 3.58 -2.08
CA VAL A 73 -15.20 3.82 -1.32
C VAL A 73 -15.16 3.02 -0.01
N PHE A 74 -16.31 2.53 0.48
CA PHE A 74 -16.41 1.87 1.77
C PHE A 74 -16.11 0.38 1.69
N TYR A 75 -16.49 -0.28 0.59
CA TYR A 75 -16.34 -1.73 0.46
C TYR A 75 -16.09 -2.11 -0.99
N SER A 76 -15.23 -3.09 -1.22
CA SER A 76 -15.02 -3.70 -2.53
C SER A 76 -15.13 -5.20 -2.44
N THR A 77 -15.95 -5.77 -3.32
CA THR A 77 -16.07 -7.22 -3.53
C THR A 77 -14.95 -7.79 -4.41
N ALA A 78 -14.12 -6.93 -4.99
CA ALA A 78 -12.96 -7.26 -5.82
C ALA A 78 -11.64 -7.34 -5.01
N CYS A 79 -11.70 -7.42 -3.69
CA CYS A 79 -10.54 -7.52 -2.82
C CYS A 79 -10.63 -8.78 -1.97
N GLY A 80 -10.08 -9.89 -2.43
CA GLY A 80 -10.27 -11.20 -1.82
C GLY A 80 -11.76 -11.60 -1.85
N LEU A 81 -12.29 -12.13 -0.75
CA LEU A 81 -13.73 -12.39 -0.63
C LEU A 81 -14.57 -11.12 -0.49
N GLY A 82 -13.94 -9.97 -0.34
CA GLY A 82 -14.50 -8.67 -0.05
C GLY A 82 -13.81 -8.03 1.15
N ALA A 83 -13.72 -6.70 1.21
CA ALA A 83 -13.07 -5.99 2.31
C ALA A 83 -13.54 -4.55 2.45
N ASN A 84 -13.48 -4.04 3.68
CA ASN A 84 -13.58 -2.63 3.99
C ASN A 84 -12.40 -1.87 3.37
N THR A 85 -12.67 -1.06 2.34
CA THR A 85 -11.64 -0.34 1.57
C THR A 85 -11.31 1.04 2.12
N TRP A 86 -11.89 1.47 3.24
CA TRP A 86 -11.60 2.78 3.82
C TRP A 86 -10.13 2.94 4.23
N GLY A 87 -9.55 1.89 4.80
CA GLY A 87 -8.13 1.85 5.15
C GLY A 87 -7.23 2.05 3.92
N LEU A 88 -7.56 1.40 2.81
CA LEU A 88 -6.90 1.53 1.52
C LEU A 88 -7.04 2.96 0.97
N TYR A 89 -8.26 3.50 0.95
CA TYR A 89 -8.53 4.86 0.50
C TYR A 89 -7.71 5.89 1.28
N SER A 90 -7.77 5.83 2.60
CA SER A 90 -7.14 6.82 3.48
C SER A 90 -5.61 6.80 3.47
N TYR A 91 -5.02 5.66 3.10
CA TYR A 91 -3.57 5.53 2.99
C TYR A 91 -3.04 5.86 1.59
N TYR A 92 -3.67 5.33 0.53
CA TYR A 92 -3.12 5.37 -0.83
C TYR A 92 -3.76 6.45 -1.72
N LEU A 93 -5.04 6.81 -1.50
CA LEU A 93 -5.86 7.46 -2.51
C LEU A 93 -6.43 8.82 -2.10
N ALA A 94 -6.31 9.22 -0.85
CA ALA A 94 -6.91 10.46 -0.35
C ALA A 94 -6.18 11.75 -0.80
N SER A 95 -5.15 11.63 -1.64
CA SER A 95 -4.47 12.78 -2.25
C SER A 95 -5.42 13.59 -3.14
N PRO A 96 -5.47 14.93 -3.01
CA PRO A 96 -6.30 15.77 -3.88
C PRO A 96 -5.90 15.69 -5.35
N PHE A 97 -4.66 15.30 -5.68
CA PHE A 97 -4.21 15.11 -7.05
C PHE A 97 -4.90 13.91 -7.72
N ASN A 98 -5.41 12.95 -6.95
CA ASN A 98 -6.16 11.83 -7.50
C ASN A 98 -7.53 12.21 -8.08
N LEU A 99 -8.02 13.43 -7.80
CA LEU A 99 -9.18 14.00 -8.49
C LEU A 99 -8.93 14.27 -9.98
N LEU A 100 -7.69 14.12 -10.45
CA LEU A 100 -7.35 14.17 -11.87
C LEU A 100 -7.62 12.84 -12.60
N LEU A 101 -7.83 11.72 -11.89
CA LEU A 101 -8.09 10.39 -12.47
C LEU A 101 -9.19 10.37 -13.54
N PRO A 102 -10.33 11.06 -13.38
CA PRO A 102 -11.38 11.04 -14.41
C PRO A 102 -10.95 11.56 -15.79
N PHE A 103 -9.84 12.30 -15.87
CA PHE A 103 -9.32 12.83 -17.13
C PHE A 103 -8.37 11.86 -17.86
N PHE A 104 -8.10 10.69 -17.29
CA PHE A 104 -7.23 9.67 -17.88
C PHE A 104 -8.01 8.38 -18.06
N ASP A 105 -7.80 7.70 -19.18
CA ASP A 105 -8.32 6.35 -19.39
C ASP A 105 -7.53 5.32 -18.60
N GLU A 106 -8.09 4.14 -18.37
CA GLU A 106 -7.40 3.06 -17.64
C GLU A 106 -6.11 2.63 -18.32
N ALA A 107 -6.05 2.65 -19.65
CA ALA A 107 -4.82 2.41 -20.41
C ALA A 107 -3.73 3.48 -20.19
N HIS A 108 -4.10 4.67 -19.70
CA HIS A 108 -3.18 5.79 -19.50
C HIS A 108 -2.86 6.09 -18.03
N LEU A 109 -3.09 5.15 -17.12
CA LEU A 109 -2.80 5.34 -15.69
C LEU A 109 -1.30 5.52 -15.42
N THR A 110 -0.42 4.94 -16.22
CA THR A 110 1.02 5.22 -16.13
C THR A 110 1.32 6.70 -16.39
N LEU A 111 0.66 7.29 -17.41
CA LEU A 111 0.78 8.74 -17.69
C LEU A 111 0.18 9.58 -16.56
N PHE A 112 -0.96 9.16 -16.01
CA PHE A 112 -1.55 9.82 -14.85
C PHE A 112 -0.56 9.94 -13.70
N VAL A 113 0.10 8.84 -13.31
CA VAL A 113 1.09 8.84 -12.22
C VAL A 113 2.25 9.78 -12.55
N PHE A 114 2.79 9.72 -13.76
CA PHE A 114 3.87 10.62 -14.20
C PHE A 114 3.46 12.10 -14.08
N VAL A 115 2.25 12.47 -14.52
CA VAL A 115 1.73 13.84 -14.45
C VAL A 115 1.52 14.28 -13.02
N VAL A 116 0.94 13.43 -12.17
CA VAL A 116 0.73 13.72 -10.75
C VAL A 116 2.05 13.96 -10.03
N ASP A 117 3.05 13.12 -10.26
CA ASP A 117 4.38 13.30 -9.67
C ASP A 117 5.07 14.57 -10.16
N ALA A 118 4.95 14.88 -11.44
CA ALA A 118 5.45 16.14 -12.01
C ALA A 118 4.83 17.36 -11.29
N LEU A 119 3.50 17.36 -11.11
CA LEU A 119 2.79 18.43 -10.40
C LEU A 119 3.20 18.52 -8.93
N LYS A 120 3.33 17.39 -8.25
CA LYS A 120 3.77 17.32 -6.85
C LYS A 120 5.20 17.86 -6.68
N LEU A 121 6.14 17.51 -7.56
CA LEU A 121 7.48 18.09 -7.56
C LEU A 121 7.46 19.61 -7.71
N GLY A 122 6.63 20.14 -8.60
CA GLY A 122 6.42 21.59 -8.72
C GLY A 122 5.89 22.23 -7.43
N CYS A 123 4.91 21.61 -6.79
CA CYS A 123 4.34 22.07 -5.52
C CYS A 123 5.36 21.99 -4.37
N MET A 124 6.13 20.89 -4.26
CA MET A 124 7.22 20.73 -3.30
C MET A 124 8.24 21.86 -3.41
N GLN A 125 8.65 22.20 -4.65
CA GLN A 125 9.57 23.29 -4.93
C GLN A 125 9.05 24.62 -4.40
N LEU A 126 7.79 24.96 -4.68
CA LEU A 126 7.19 26.21 -4.22
C LEU A 126 7.03 26.25 -2.69
N ALA A 127 6.64 25.14 -2.07
CA ALA A 127 6.51 25.04 -0.61
C ALA A 127 7.86 25.24 0.11
N ALA A 128 8.93 24.61 -0.39
CA ALA A 128 10.28 24.76 0.13
C ALA A 128 10.80 26.20 -0.05
N MET A 129 10.58 26.80 -1.22
CA MET A 129 10.90 28.23 -1.46
C MET A 129 10.13 29.14 -0.52
N PHE A 130 8.83 28.90 -0.31
CA PHE A 130 8.02 29.67 0.63
C PHE A 130 8.62 29.62 2.05
N TYR A 131 8.97 28.43 2.53
CA TYR A 131 9.58 28.24 3.84
C TYR A 131 10.90 29.01 3.98
N LEU A 132 11.86 28.82 3.05
CA LEU A 132 13.16 29.47 3.07
C LEU A 132 13.03 30.99 3.09
N ARG A 133 12.10 31.53 2.32
CA ARG A 133 11.86 32.97 2.24
C ARG A 133 11.17 33.54 3.47
N ARG A 134 10.15 32.86 3.97
CA ARG A 134 9.35 33.34 5.11
C ARG A 134 10.04 33.18 6.44
N ARG A 135 10.78 32.09 6.61
CA ARG A 135 11.46 31.80 7.87
C ARG A 135 12.83 32.46 7.96
N PHE A 136 13.61 32.49 6.89
CA PHE A 136 15.01 32.87 6.90
C PHE A 136 15.32 34.12 6.06
N GLY A 137 14.37 34.65 5.30
CA GLY A 137 14.61 35.81 4.43
C GLY A 137 15.51 35.51 3.23
N VAL A 138 15.59 34.24 2.80
CA VAL A 138 16.46 33.85 1.66
C VAL A 138 16.02 34.59 0.40
N GLY A 139 16.99 35.14 -0.34
CA GLY A 139 16.77 35.89 -1.56
C GLY A 139 16.05 35.07 -2.63
N ARG A 140 15.33 35.73 -3.53
CA ARG A 140 14.43 35.10 -4.52
C ARG A 140 15.09 33.95 -5.30
N GLY A 141 16.23 34.20 -5.96
CA GLY A 141 16.90 33.18 -6.76
C GLY A 141 17.47 32.05 -5.92
N TRP A 142 18.14 32.40 -4.83
CA TRP A 142 18.79 31.41 -3.95
C TRP A 142 17.78 30.51 -3.24
N SER A 143 16.59 31.02 -2.91
CA SER A 143 15.53 30.15 -2.35
C SER A 143 15.10 29.06 -3.31
N GLY A 144 15.09 29.34 -4.63
CA GLY A 144 14.83 28.34 -5.66
C GLY A 144 15.93 27.30 -5.76
N VAL A 145 17.19 27.73 -5.77
CA VAL A 145 18.35 26.84 -5.87
C VAL A 145 18.45 25.90 -4.66
N LEU A 146 18.27 26.42 -3.43
CA LEU A 146 18.31 25.60 -2.23
C LEU A 146 17.09 24.66 -2.13
N ALA A 147 15.93 25.10 -2.59
CA ALA A 147 14.73 24.28 -2.63
C ALA A 147 14.86 23.08 -3.57
N LEU A 148 15.63 23.17 -4.68
CA LEU A 148 15.88 22.02 -5.55
C LEU A 148 16.54 20.86 -4.81
N GLY A 149 17.48 21.13 -3.90
CA GLY A 149 18.10 20.09 -3.08
C GLY A 149 17.12 19.36 -2.15
N TYR A 150 16.04 20.03 -1.75
CA TYR A 150 14.92 19.43 -1.04
C TYR A 150 14.03 18.61 -2.00
N THR A 151 13.60 19.23 -3.11
CA THR A 151 12.64 18.67 -4.06
C THR A 151 13.21 17.43 -4.78
N TRP A 152 14.48 17.46 -5.17
CA TRP A 152 15.20 16.40 -5.88
C TRP A 152 16.22 15.66 -5.00
N CYS A 153 16.01 15.63 -3.66
CA CYS A 153 16.82 14.74 -2.83
C CYS A 153 16.67 13.29 -3.28
N LEU A 154 17.67 12.46 -3.01
CA LEU A 154 17.68 11.05 -3.42
C LEU A 154 16.43 10.31 -2.94
N TRP A 155 15.96 10.63 -1.71
CA TRP A 155 14.72 10.05 -1.19
C TRP A 155 13.51 10.35 -2.08
N ALA A 156 13.29 11.61 -2.44
CA ALA A 156 12.19 12.00 -3.32
C ALA A 156 12.33 11.37 -4.71
N ALA A 157 13.53 11.45 -5.32
CA ALA A 157 13.80 10.91 -6.65
C ALA A 157 13.57 9.39 -6.77
N THR A 158 13.78 8.64 -5.69
CA THR A 158 13.57 7.18 -5.67
C THR A 158 12.19 6.77 -5.18
N ASN A 159 11.44 7.67 -4.54
CA ASN A 159 10.09 7.39 -4.04
C ASN A 159 8.96 8.00 -4.89
N LEU A 160 9.23 8.42 -6.14
CA LEU A 160 8.18 8.75 -7.10
C LEU A 160 7.24 7.55 -7.37
N ARG A 161 7.71 6.33 -7.21
CA ARG A 161 6.89 5.11 -7.21
C ARG A 161 5.88 5.01 -6.05
N ASN A 162 5.93 5.93 -5.08
CA ASN A 162 5.01 6.02 -3.94
C ASN A 162 4.33 7.41 -3.95
N PRO A 163 3.50 7.72 -4.94
CA PRO A 163 2.97 9.07 -5.15
C PRO A 163 2.25 9.65 -3.93
N MET A 164 1.62 8.81 -3.08
CA MET A 164 0.94 9.24 -1.85
C MET A 164 1.90 9.83 -0.80
N TRP A 165 3.19 9.48 -0.81
CA TRP A 165 4.16 10.03 0.14
C TRP A 165 4.65 11.43 -0.24
N LEU A 166 4.50 11.84 -1.52
CA LEU A 166 4.93 13.15 -1.98
C LEU A 166 4.04 14.29 -1.45
N ASP A 167 2.79 14.01 -1.10
CA ASP A 167 1.91 15.01 -0.47
C ASP A 167 2.50 15.51 0.86
N ALA A 168 3.04 14.60 1.67
CA ALA A 168 3.73 14.97 2.90
C ALA A 168 4.95 15.88 2.63
N LEU A 169 5.71 15.63 1.54
CA LEU A 169 6.82 16.50 1.15
C LEU A 169 6.37 17.89 0.67
N ILE A 170 5.15 18.03 0.14
CA ILE A 170 4.57 19.35 -0.15
C ILE A 170 4.24 20.08 1.15
N LEU A 171 3.64 19.37 2.11
CA LEU A 171 3.14 19.97 3.35
C LEU A 171 4.24 20.20 4.38
N LEU A 172 5.30 19.40 4.39
CA LEU A 172 6.35 19.45 5.40
C LEU A 172 7.06 20.81 5.52
N PRO A 173 7.48 21.52 4.45
CA PRO A 173 8.02 22.87 4.57
C PRO A 173 7.00 23.88 5.12
N LEU A 174 5.71 23.71 4.82
CA LEU A 174 4.63 24.55 5.34
C LEU A 174 4.40 24.29 6.83
N LEU A 175 4.46 23.04 7.25
CA LEU A 175 4.42 22.61 8.64
C LEU A 175 5.62 23.14 9.43
N MET A 176 6.82 23.09 8.86
CA MET A 176 8.04 23.67 9.47
C MET A 176 7.92 25.18 9.66
N TRP A 177 7.36 25.89 8.67
CA TRP A 177 7.05 27.30 8.82
C TRP A 177 6.00 27.53 9.91
N ALA A 178 4.95 26.73 9.95
CA ALA A 178 3.89 26.85 10.94
C ALA A 178 4.38 26.59 12.38
N VAL A 179 5.34 25.68 12.57
CA VAL A 179 6.03 25.47 13.86
C VAL A 179 6.79 26.71 14.27
N TRP A 180 7.52 27.32 13.36
CA TRP A 180 8.22 28.58 13.66
C TRP A 180 7.24 29.70 14.05
N GLU A 181 6.10 29.86 13.33
CA GLU A 181 5.04 30.80 13.67
C GLU A 181 4.44 30.53 15.06
N LEU A 182 4.26 29.25 15.39
CA LEU A 182 3.78 28.82 16.70
C LEU A 182 4.76 29.21 17.82
N VAL A 183 6.04 28.88 17.65
CA VAL A 183 7.07 29.09 18.65
C VAL A 183 7.34 30.57 18.85
N ARG A 184 7.44 31.36 17.77
CA ARG A 184 7.81 32.77 17.82
C ARG A 184 6.64 33.70 18.10
N HIS A 185 5.49 33.44 17.47
CA HIS A 185 4.37 34.39 17.49
C HIS A 185 3.10 33.81 18.17
N GLY A 186 3.14 32.52 18.62
CA GLY A 186 1.98 31.88 19.21
C GLY A 186 0.84 31.59 18.22
N ARG A 187 1.11 31.68 16.90
CA ARG A 187 0.10 31.48 15.84
C ARG A 187 -0.07 29.99 15.58
N TRP A 188 -1.10 29.41 16.15
CA TRP A 188 -1.35 27.97 16.10
C TRP A 188 -2.16 27.50 14.87
N LEU A 189 -2.97 28.39 14.28
CA LEU A 189 -3.91 28.03 13.22
C LEU A 189 -3.23 27.46 11.95
N PRO A 190 -2.11 28.00 11.44
CA PRO A 190 -1.41 27.41 10.30
C PRO A 190 -0.98 25.96 10.56
N LEU A 191 -0.43 25.69 11.75
CA LEU A 191 -0.02 24.35 12.13
C LEU A 191 -1.22 23.38 12.17
N CYS A 192 -2.34 23.82 12.74
CA CYS A 192 -3.58 23.05 12.76
C CYS A 192 -4.06 22.68 11.35
N LEU A 193 -4.17 23.67 10.45
CA LEU A 193 -4.70 23.45 9.10
C LEU A 193 -3.80 22.57 8.24
N PHE A 194 -2.48 22.78 8.29
CA PHE A 194 -1.56 21.94 7.53
C PHE A 194 -1.45 20.52 8.09
N THR A 195 -1.52 20.33 9.42
CA THR A 195 -1.60 18.99 10.02
C THR A 195 -2.89 18.28 9.65
N THR A 196 -4.03 19.00 9.65
CA THR A 196 -5.30 18.42 9.17
C THR A 196 -5.18 17.96 7.71
N ALA A 197 -4.61 18.78 6.84
CA ALA A 197 -4.40 18.42 5.44
C ALA A 197 -3.46 17.22 5.28
N ASP A 198 -2.40 17.14 6.07
CA ASP A 198 -1.43 16.04 6.03
C ASP A 198 -2.05 14.70 6.46
N ILE A 199 -2.84 14.71 7.55
CA ILE A 199 -3.57 13.53 8.01
C ILE A 199 -4.58 13.06 6.96
N ILE A 200 -5.30 13.98 6.30
CA ILE A 200 -6.27 13.64 5.25
C ILE A 200 -5.57 13.04 4.03
N CYS A 201 -4.46 13.61 3.59
CA CYS A 201 -3.74 13.14 2.40
C CYS A 201 -3.10 11.76 2.60
N CYS A 202 -2.47 11.53 3.76
CA CYS A 202 -1.87 10.24 4.14
C CYS A 202 -1.57 10.23 5.64
N TRP A 203 -2.44 9.61 6.42
CA TRP A 203 -2.31 9.52 7.89
C TRP A 203 -0.97 8.94 8.35
N TYR A 204 -0.41 8.01 7.58
CA TYR A 204 0.84 7.32 7.88
C TYR A 204 2.05 8.26 7.85
N THR A 205 2.21 9.04 6.78
CA THR A 205 3.29 10.03 6.69
C THR A 205 3.06 11.19 7.64
N ALA A 206 1.81 11.57 7.91
CA ALA A 206 1.44 12.58 8.90
C ALA A 206 1.86 12.17 10.32
N TYR A 207 1.68 10.89 10.70
CA TYR A 207 2.20 10.37 11.98
C TYR A 207 3.71 10.61 12.12
N MET A 208 4.48 10.24 11.11
CA MET A 208 5.93 10.46 11.10
C MET A 208 6.27 11.96 11.13
N ALA A 209 5.53 12.77 10.37
CA ALA A 209 5.72 14.23 10.35
C ALA A 209 5.47 14.84 11.74
N VAL A 210 4.43 14.42 12.47
CA VAL A 210 4.15 14.92 13.83
C VAL A 210 5.30 14.60 14.78
N LEU A 211 5.89 13.40 14.72
CA LEU A 211 7.09 13.06 15.53
C LEU A 211 8.26 13.98 15.21
N PHE A 212 8.52 14.22 13.92
CA PHE A 212 9.55 15.16 13.48
C PHE A 212 9.26 16.60 13.95
N LEU A 213 8.01 17.06 13.86
CA LEU A 213 7.61 18.41 14.28
C LEU A 213 7.74 18.63 15.79
N ILE A 214 7.59 17.60 16.61
CA ILE A 214 7.90 17.68 18.04
C ILE A 214 9.38 18.01 18.24
N LEU A 215 10.27 17.28 17.57
CA LEU A 215 11.72 17.53 17.63
C LEU A 215 12.08 18.93 17.10
N LEU A 216 11.49 19.31 15.96
CA LEU A 216 11.69 20.63 15.37
C LEU A 216 11.17 21.77 16.27
N THR A 217 10.05 21.56 16.96
CA THR A 217 9.47 22.55 17.88
C THR A 217 10.41 22.81 19.04
N ILE A 218 11.02 21.75 19.59
CA ILE A 218 12.04 21.86 20.64
C ILE A 218 13.28 22.59 20.10
N LEU A 219 13.73 22.26 18.89
CA LEU A 219 14.88 22.91 18.26
C LEU A 219 14.62 24.42 18.04
N GLU A 220 13.50 24.79 17.44
CA GLU A 220 13.16 26.21 17.18
C GLU A 220 13.03 27.01 18.49
N TRP A 221 12.42 26.43 19.51
CA TRP A 221 12.33 27.01 20.85
C TRP A 221 13.71 27.21 21.49
N TRP A 222 14.57 26.18 21.40
CA TRP A 222 15.94 26.27 21.90
C TRP A 222 16.73 27.36 21.17
N CYS A 223 16.69 27.38 19.85
CA CYS A 223 17.38 28.39 19.03
C CYS A 223 16.88 29.82 19.30
N ALA A 224 15.60 29.97 19.63
CA ALA A 224 15.01 31.25 20.03
C ALA A 224 15.41 31.75 21.45
N GLY A 225 16.26 30.98 22.15
CA GLY A 225 16.62 31.32 23.52
C GLY A 225 15.55 31.02 24.57
N CYS A 226 14.65 30.08 24.27
CA CYS A 226 13.47 29.76 25.09
C CYS A 226 12.53 30.98 25.26
N ARG A 227 12.52 31.90 24.28
CA ARG A 227 11.72 33.13 24.29
C ARG A 227 10.89 33.26 23.02
N ASP A 228 9.73 33.87 23.14
CA ASP A 228 8.92 34.25 21.99
C ASP A 228 9.37 35.59 21.34
N ALA A 229 8.64 36.09 20.36
CA ALA A 229 9.00 37.31 19.66
C ALA A 229 8.84 38.56 20.52
N SER A 230 8.03 38.52 21.60
CA SER A 230 7.91 39.60 22.57
C SER A 230 9.07 39.63 23.59
N GLY A 231 9.92 38.60 23.57
CA GLY A 231 11.02 38.45 24.54
C GLY A 231 10.61 37.72 25.83
N GLU A 232 9.33 37.32 25.96
CA GLU A 232 8.84 36.58 27.13
C GLU A 232 9.42 35.13 27.13
N HIS A 233 9.82 34.68 28.33
CA HIS A 233 10.28 33.32 28.50
C HIS A 233 9.12 32.32 28.40
N VAL A 234 9.26 31.31 27.52
CA VAL A 234 8.28 30.27 27.32
C VAL A 234 8.80 28.98 27.95
N PRO A 235 8.29 28.56 29.12
CA PRO A 235 8.69 27.29 29.70
C PRO A 235 8.21 26.10 28.89
N LEU A 236 8.91 24.94 29.00
CA LEU A 236 8.68 23.76 28.17
C LEU A 236 7.23 23.25 28.23
N TRP A 237 6.61 23.28 29.42
CA TRP A 237 5.21 22.87 29.56
C TRP A 237 4.22 23.77 28.79
N ARG A 238 4.45 25.11 28.73
CA ARG A 238 3.65 26.02 27.90
C ARG A 238 3.90 25.75 26.40
N LEU A 239 5.14 25.44 26.01
CA LEU A 239 5.44 25.04 24.64
C LEU A 239 4.69 23.77 24.28
N ALA A 240 4.70 22.75 25.15
CA ALA A 240 3.96 21.52 24.95
C ALA A 240 2.45 21.76 24.77
N LEU A 241 1.84 22.61 25.62
CA LEU A 241 0.44 22.98 25.46
C LEU A 241 0.16 23.78 24.18
N ARG A 242 1.09 24.72 23.81
CA ARG A 242 1.00 25.45 22.54
C ARG A 242 1.01 24.51 21.33
N PHE A 243 1.80 23.42 21.38
CA PHE A 243 1.89 22.41 20.34
C PHE A 243 0.70 21.44 20.36
N ALA A 244 0.29 20.97 21.53
CA ALA A 244 -0.82 20.01 21.67
C ALA A 244 -2.14 20.57 21.16
N ARG A 245 -2.42 21.85 21.38
CA ARG A 245 -3.66 22.51 20.95
C ARG A 245 -3.95 22.36 19.46
N PRO A 246 -3.07 22.78 18.52
CA PRO A 246 -3.32 22.60 17.09
C PRO A 246 -3.42 21.15 16.68
N MET A 247 -2.70 20.22 17.33
CA MET A 247 -2.78 18.78 17.06
C MET A 247 -4.17 18.23 17.40
N LEU A 248 -4.67 18.53 18.62
CA LEU A 248 -6.01 18.10 19.04
C LEU A 248 -7.12 18.66 18.15
N VAL A 249 -7.03 19.94 17.79
CA VAL A 249 -8.01 20.54 16.87
C VAL A 249 -7.91 19.91 15.48
N ALA A 250 -6.71 19.61 14.99
CA ALA A 250 -6.52 18.92 13.71
C ALA A 250 -7.16 17.53 13.72
N LEU A 251 -6.99 16.76 14.80
CA LEU A 251 -7.64 15.44 14.94
C LEU A 251 -9.17 15.54 14.91
N VAL A 252 -9.74 16.57 15.57
CA VAL A 252 -11.19 16.83 15.52
C VAL A 252 -11.63 17.19 14.08
N LEU A 253 -10.87 18.02 13.36
CA LEU A 253 -11.22 18.42 12.00
C LEU A 253 -11.13 17.28 10.98
N CYS A 254 -10.25 16.33 11.18
CA CYS A 254 -10.10 15.15 10.30
C CYS A 254 -10.76 13.88 10.85
N ALA A 255 -11.59 13.96 11.91
CA ALA A 255 -12.21 12.79 12.53
C ALA A 255 -13.05 11.95 11.54
N TRP A 256 -13.65 12.59 10.51
CA TRP A 256 -14.42 11.94 9.46
C TRP A 256 -13.61 10.90 8.65
N THR A 257 -12.30 11.08 8.53
CA THR A 257 -11.41 10.11 7.88
C THR A 257 -10.55 9.35 8.89
N PHE A 258 -10.09 10.01 9.95
CA PHE A 258 -9.18 9.42 10.93
C PHE A 258 -9.85 8.32 11.77
N VAL A 259 -11.08 8.53 12.25
CA VAL A 259 -11.78 7.54 13.10
C VAL A 259 -12.04 6.23 12.35
N PRO A 260 -12.69 6.25 11.15
CA PRO A 260 -12.91 5.00 10.42
C PRO A 260 -11.60 4.34 9.95
N THR A 261 -10.54 5.12 9.70
CA THR A 261 -9.21 4.56 9.38
C THR A 261 -8.64 3.77 10.56
N VAL A 262 -8.73 4.32 11.77
CA VAL A 262 -8.26 3.62 12.98
C VAL A 262 -9.09 2.35 13.22
N MET A 263 -10.41 2.42 13.05
CA MET A 263 -11.28 1.25 13.21
C MET A 263 -10.96 0.17 12.19
N ALA A 264 -10.84 0.51 10.91
CA ALA A 264 -10.45 -0.44 9.86
C ALA A 264 -9.07 -1.07 10.10
N MET A 265 -8.12 -0.33 10.68
CA MET A 265 -6.81 -0.87 11.07
C MET A 265 -6.86 -1.82 12.26
N LEU A 266 -7.77 -1.60 13.20
CA LEU A 266 -7.96 -2.49 14.34
C LEU A 266 -8.64 -3.80 13.93
N GLU A 267 -9.57 -3.74 12.97
CA GLU A 267 -10.25 -4.90 12.39
C GLU A 267 -9.32 -5.73 11.49
N SER A 268 -8.39 -5.08 10.77
CA SER A 268 -7.49 -5.79 9.84
C SER A 268 -6.45 -6.71 10.50
N GLY A 269 -6.40 -6.85 11.82
CA GLY A 269 -5.67 -7.87 12.64
C GLY A 269 -4.23 -8.24 12.23
N GLY A 270 -3.83 -7.95 11.04
CA GLY A 270 -2.79 -8.57 10.26
C GLY A 270 -1.36 -8.07 10.43
N VAL A 271 -1.00 -7.51 11.58
CA VAL A 271 0.42 -7.23 11.84
C VAL A 271 0.75 -7.78 13.22
N GLU A 272 1.62 -8.79 13.26
CA GLU A 272 2.20 -9.26 14.53
C GLU A 272 2.48 -8.06 15.43
N GLU A 273 1.78 -7.97 16.54
CA GLU A 273 2.01 -6.99 17.58
C GLU A 273 3.35 -7.27 18.27
N THR A 274 4.44 -6.97 17.58
CA THR A 274 5.72 -6.88 18.26
C THR A 274 5.73 -5.55 19.01
N SER A 275 5.34 -5.62 20.28
CA SER A 275 5.45 -4.48 21.17
C SER A 275 6.91 -4.01 21.25
N LEU A 276 7.14 -2.73 21.55
CA LEU A 276 8.50 -2.21 21.79
C LEU A 276 9.25 -3.07 22.82
N LEU A 277 8.53 -3.58 23.81
CA LEU A 277 9.08 -4.51 24.81
C LEU A 277 9.51 -5.84 24.18
N GLY A 278 8.72 -6.39 23.26
CA GLY A 278 9.06 -7.61 22.52
C GLY A 278 10.30 -7.42 21.64
N ILE A 279 10.44 -6.27 20.99
CA ILE A 279 11.64 -5.91 20.22
C ILE A 279 12.88 -5.88 21.15
N ILE A 280 12.77 -5.23 22.30
CA ILE A 280 13.88 -5.16 23.28
C ILE A 280 14.22 -6.55 23.81
N GLN A 281 13.22 -7.35 24.18
CA GLN A 281 13.41 -8.73 24.62
C GLN A 281 14.05 -9.61 23.53
N GLY A 282 13.63 -9.44 22.28
CA GLY A 282 14.24 -10.13 21.14
C GLY A 282 15.72 -9.77 20.92
N ILE A 283 16.10 -8.51 21.15
CA ILE A 283 17.49 -8.06 21.10
C ILE A 283 18.29 -8.70 22.26
N LEU A 284 17.78 -8.60 23.48
CA LEU A 284 18.43 -9.12 24.67
C LEU A 284 18.55 -10.66 24.67
N GLY A 285 17.55 -11.36 24.08
CA GLY A 285 17.51 -12.80 23.92
C GLY A 285 18.37 -13.36 22.79
N ALA A 286 19.16 -12.54 22.08
CA ALA A 286 19.95 -12.99 20.91
C ALA A 286 21.15 -13.89 21.22
N GLY A 287 21.40 -14.25 22.48
CA GLY A 287 22.35 -15.27 22.90
C GLY A 287 23.84 -14.92 22.76
N SER A 288 24.22 -13.93 21.96
CA SER A 288 25.61 -13.52 21.78
C SER A 288 25.73 -11.99 21.59
N PRO A 289 26.85 -11.36 21.98
CA PRO A 289 27.07 -9.92 21.76
C PRO A 289 26.95 -9.51 20.28
N LEU A 290 27.38 -10.36 19.35
CA LEU A 290 27.28 -10.12 17.91
C LEU A 290 25.82 -10.19 17.45
N GLY A 291 25.07 -11.20 17.92
CA GLY A 291 23.64 -11.34 17.63
C GLY A 291 22.83 -10.16 18.17
N MET A 292 23.13 -9.69 19.38
CA MET A 292 22.53 -8.49 19.95
C MET A 292 22.83 -7.25 19.10
N ALA A 293 24.07 -7.05 18.67
CA ALA A 293 24.46 -5.94 17.80
C ALA A 293 23.75 -6.04 16.43
N MET A 294 23.64 -7.21 15.85
CA MET A 294 22.95 -7.41 14.56
C MET A 294 21.45 -7.11 14.65
N LYS A 295 20.79 -7.40 15.75
CA LYS A 295 19.37 -7.06 15.98
C LYS A 295 19.15 -5.61 16.42
N LEU A 296 20.15 -5.01 17.10
CA LEU A 296 20.08 -3.62 17.55
C LEU A 296 20.20 -2.65 16.38
N PHE A 297 21.02 -2.94 15.38
CA PHE A 297 21.26 -2.09 14.23
C PHE A 297 20.45 -2.57 13.02
N THR A 298 19.59 -1.72 12.49
CA THR A 298 18.78 -2.01 11.30
C THR A 298 19.58 -1.98 10.00
N THR A 299 20.70 -1.27 9.98
CA THR A 299 21.53 -1.09 8.78
C THR A 299 22.95 -1.57 9.02
N LYS A 300 23.46 -2.36 8.07
CA LYS A 300 24.89 -2.72 8.07
C LYS A 300 25.72 -1.44 7.86
N PRO A 301 26.85 -1.22 8.58
CA PRO A 301 27.67 -0.01 8.45
C PRO A 301 28.08 0.35 7.02
N GLY A 302 28.36 -0.65 6.18
CA GLY A 302 28.71 -0.44 4.77
C GLY A 302 27.56 0.11 3.91
N CYS A 303 26.29 -0.08 4.33
CA CYS A 303 25.12 0.49 3.65
C CYS A 303 24.95 1.98 3.92
N PHE A 304 25.44 2.46 5.07
CA PHE A 304 25.36 3.86 5.45
C PHE A 304 26.09 4.78 4.47
N VAL A 305 27.33 4.42 4.11
CA VAL A 305 28.16 5.21 3.17
C VAL A 305 27.53 5.26 1.78
N ARG A 306 26.91 4.17 1.34
CA ARG A 306 26.24 4.11 0.03
C ARG A 306 25.09 5.11 -0.09
N GLY A 307 24.46 5.47 1.02
CA GLY A 307 23.35 6.43 1.06
C GLY A 307 23.70 7.86 0.64
N PHE A 308 25.00 8.21 0.64
CA PHE A 308 25.51 9.51 0.17
C PHE A 308 25.83 9.55 -1.33
N VAL A 309 25.83 8.41 -2.01
CA VAL A 309 26.30 8.32 -3.40
C VAL A 309 25.18 7.74 -4.28
N PRO A 310 24.49 8.55 -5.08
CA PRO A 310 23.39 8.10 -5.92
C PRO A 310 23.73 6.93 -6.87
N ALA A 311 24.98 6.90 -7.35
CA ALA A 311 25.45 5.82 -8.23
C ALA A 311 25.56 4.45 -7.54
N LEU A 312 25.57 4.42 -6.21
CA LEU A 312 25.59 3.19 -5.40
C LEU A 312 24.19 2.80 -4.89
N TYR A 313 23.17 3.56 -5.25
CA TYR A 313 21.81 3.18 -4.97
C TYR A 313 21.47 1.91 -5.74
N ASP A 314 20.97 0.92 -5.01
CA ASP A 314 20.49 -0.34 -5.56
C ASP A 314 19.14 -0.62 -4.93
N PHE A 315 18.13 -0.78 -5.75
CA PHE A 315 16.77 -1.04 -5.35
C PHE A 315 16.63 -2.38 -4.60
N LEU A 316 17.30 -3.44 -5.07
CA LEU A 316 17.28 -4.76 -4.44
C LEU A 316 18.05 -4.80 -3.09
N ARG A 317 18.84 -3.77 -2.81
CA ARG A 317 19.62 -3.62 -1.57
C ARG A 317 19.37 -2.23 -0.99
N PRO A 318 18.19 -2.00 -0.41
CA PRO A 318 17.81 -0.69 0.05
C PRO A 318 18.82 -0.13 1.05
N VAL A 319 19.19 1.13 0.85
CA VAL A 319 20.15 1.88 1.67
C VAL A 319 19.49 3.16 2.18
N PRO A 320 19.93 3.72 3.32
CA PRO A 320 19.51 5.05 3.75
C PRO A 320 19.80 6.09 2.67
N GLN A 321 18.88 7.03 2.42
CA GLN A 321 18.97 7.99 1.33
C GLN A 321 19.29 9.38 1.88
N PHE A 322 20.58 9.74 1.90
CA PHE A 322 21.08 10.98 2.50
C PHE A 322 21.40 12.08 1.49
N TYR A 323 21.55 11.74 0.22
CA TYR A 323 21.99 12.69 -0.79
C TYR A 323 20.90 13.72 -1.14
N CYS A 324 21.24 15.00 -0.99
CA CYS A 324 20.36 16.14 -1.27
C CYS A 324 21.05 17.19 -2.18
N GLY A 325 21.99 16.73 -3.02
CA GLY A 325 22.81 17.58 -3.85
C GLY A 325 24.01 18.19 -3.11
N VAL A 326 25.12 18.36 -3.83
CA VAL A 326 26.40 18.84 -3.29
C VAL A 326 26.25 20.20 -2.62
N VAL A 327 25.43 21.11 -3.18
CA VAL A 327 25.28 22.47 -2.65
C VAL A 327 24.52 22.47 -1.32
N LEU A 328 23.41 21.74 -1.19
CA LEU A 328 22.65 21.70 0.05
C LEU A 328 23.46 21.00 1.16
N MET A 329 24.17 19.92 0.82
CA MET A 329 25.08 19.23 1.74
C MET A 329 26.27 20.11 2.12
N GLY A 330 26.82 20.88 1.17
CA GLY A 330 27.87 21.87 1.42
C GLY A 330 27.40 23.00 2.34
N CYS A 331 26.16 23.46 2.20
CA CYS A 331 25.54 24.42 3.13
C CYS A 331 25.43 23.85 4.54
N PHE A 332 25.10 22.58 4.70
CA PHE A 332 25.07 21.91 6.00
C PHE A 332 26.46 21.86 6.66
N ALA A 333 27.49 21.50 5.91
CA ALA A 333 28.86 21.54 6.42
C ALA A 333 29.28 23.00 6.77
N GLY A 334 28.96 23.93 5.87
CA GLY A 334 29.21 25.36 6.04
C GLY A 334 28.54 25.93 7.30
N PHE A 335 27.36 25.46 7.66
CA PHE A 335 26.64 25.85 8.87
C PHE A 335 27.48 25.58 10.13
N PHE A 336 28.14 24.44 10.25
CA PHE A 336 28.95 24.10 11.41
C PHE A 336 30.31 24.87 11.41
N VAL A 337 30.83 25.17 10.23
CA VAL A 337 32.11 25.88 10.07
C VAL A 337 31.95 27.40 10.25
N SER A 338 30.80 27.97 9.85
CA SER A 338 30.54 29.42 9.93
C SER A 338 30.73 29.98 11.35
N ARG A 339 31.47 31.10 11.43
CA ARG A 339 31.69 31.82 12.70
C ARG A 339 30.47 32.69 13.07
N HIS A 340 29.56 32.94 12.13
CA HIS A 340 28.40 33.80 12.31
C HIS A 340 27.19 33.02 12.86
N VAL A 341 27.21 31.70 12.79
CA VAL A 341 26.19 30.83 13.44
C VAL A 341 26.60 30.60 14.89
N THR A 342 25.71 30.92 15.83
CA THR A 342 25.99 30.79 17.27
C THR A 342 26.16 29.33 17.71
N GLY A 343 26.98 29.08 18.72
CA GLY A 343 27.21 27.75 19.29
C GLY A 343 25.89 27.06 19.78
N ARG A 344 24.96 27.87 20.30
CA ARG A 344 23.62 27.38 20.73
C ARG A 344 22.83 26.75 19.59
N VAL A 345 22.83 27.40 18.43
CA VAL A 345 22.10 26.92 17.25
C VAL A 345 22.79 25.69 16.65
N LYS A 346 24.13 25.69 16.60
CA LYS A 346 24.92 24.52 16.18
C LYS A 346 24.69 23.31 17.09
N GLY A 347 24.73 23.53 18.41
CA GLY A 347 24.48 22.45 19.37
C GLY A 347 23.06 21.87 19.26
N GLY A 348 22.03 22.73 19.11
CA GLY A 348 20.67 22.29 18.92
C GLY A 348 20.48 21.42 17.67
N LEU A 349 21.04 21.86 16.54
CA LEU A 349 20.99 21.05 15.31
C LEU A 349 21.80 19.75 15.47
N GLY A 350 22.95 19.81 16.13
CA GLY A 350 23.78 18.63 16.40
C GLY A 350 23.01 17.54 17.17
N VAL A 351 22.24 17.95 18.18
CA VAL A 351 21.36 17.04 18.94
C VAL A 351 20.26 16.46 18.04
N LEU A 352 19.57 17.30 17.25
CA LEU A 352 18.55 16.81 16.34
C LEU A 352 19.11 15.78 15.35
N VAL A 353 20.26 16.09 14.73
CA VAL A 353 20.93 15.17 13.79
C VAL A 353 21.33 13.86 14.48
N ALA A 354 21.84 13.92 15.71
CA ALA A 354 22.16 12.71 16.46
C ALA A 354 20.93 11.84 16.74
N VAL A 355 19.78 12.45 17.12
CA VAL A 355 18.53 11.74 17.34
C VAL A 355 18.02 11.13 16.05
N MET A 356 18.07 11.86 14.93
CA MET A 356 17.63 11.35 13.62
C MET A 356 18.52 10.20 13.13
N LEU A 357 19.85 10.31 13.28
CA LEU A 357 20.77 9.23 12.93
C LEU A 357 20.55 8.00 13.80
N ALA A 358 20.37 8.19 15.11
CA ALA A 358 20.01 7.10 16.01
C ALA A 358 18.69 6.43 15.61
N SER A 359 17.69 7.22 15.20
CA SER A 359 16.38 6.72 14.70
C SER A 359 16.50 5.92 13.40
N ILE A 360 17.47 6.21 12.55
CA ILE A 360 17.75 5.47 11.31
C ILE A 360 18.54 4.18 11.60
N LEU A 361 19.42 4.21 12.59
CA LEU A 361 20.36 3.12 12.86
C LEU A 361 19.84 2.10 13.87
N LEU A 362 19.05 2.52 14.85
CA LEU A 362 18.67 1.69 15.99
C LEU A 362 17.24 1.15 15.86
N THR A 363 17.09 -0.16 15.88
CA THR A 363 15.79 -0.86 15.77
C THR A 363 14.73 -0.37 16.77
N PRO A 364 15.02 -0.18 18.08
CA PRO A 364 14.01 0.30 19.03
C PRO A 364 13.51 1.71 18.74
N LEU A 365 14.39 2.60 18.25
CA LEU A 365 14.00 3.96 17.86
C LEU A 365 13.22 3.97 16.56
N GLN A 366 13.57 3.10 15.61
CA GLN A 366 12.76 2.93 14.39
C GLN A 366 11.35 2.45 14.70
N ALA A 367 11.17 1.55 15.66
CA ALA A 367 9.86 1.08 16.07
C ALA A 367 8.91 2.23 16.46
N ILE A 368 9.44 3.29 17.08
CA ILE A 368 8.64 4.49 17.40
C ILE A 368 8.07 5.13 16.13
N TRP A 369 8.88 5.23 15.06
CA TRP A 369 8.43 5.79 13.76
C TRP A 369 7.46 4.88 13.02
N CYS A 370 7.47 3.58 13.33
CA CYS A 370 6.56 2.57 12.77
C CYS A 370 5.25 2.40 13.55
N GLY A 371 4.96 3.21 14.55
CA GLY A 371 3.80 3.01 15.42
C GLY A 371 3.96 1.81 16.35
N PHE A 372 5.18 1.58 16.85
CA PHE A 372 5.59 0.49 17.76
C PHE A 372 5.53 -0.92 17.16
N ARG A 373 5.53 -1.03 15.85
CA ARG A 373 5.59 -2.30 15.11
C ARG A 373 7.03 -2.68 14.73
N ALA A 374 7.25 -3.93 14.31
CA ALA A 374 8.54 -4.37 13.82
C ALA A 374 8.98 -3.56 12.57
N PRO A 375 10.18 -2.95 12.58
CA PRO A 375 10.60 -2.04 11.53
C PRO A 375 11.20 -2.79 10.33
N THR A 376 10.38 -3.37 9.49
CA THR A 376 10.82 -3.94 8.20
C THR A 376 11.01 -2.84 7.15
N GLY A 377 12.26 -2.61 6.71
CA GLY A 377 12.58 -1.62 5.67
C GLY A 377 12.41 -0.14 6.05
N PHE A 378 12.11 0.18 7.30
CA PHE A 378 11.74 1.51 7.76
C PHE A 378 12.88 2.55 7.82
N TYR A 379 14.13 2.11 7.88
CA TYR A 379 15.28 3.02 7.90
C TYR A 379 15.33 3.94 6.67
N SER A 380 14.86 3.49 5.51
CA SER A 380 14.76 4.32 4.32
C SER A 380 13.64 5.36 4.44
N ARG A 381 12.53 5.04 5.11
CA ARG A 381 11.37 5.94 5.26
C ARG A 381 11.68 7.12 6.17
N VAL A 382 12.36 6.93 7.30
CA VAL A 382 12.79 8.02 8.20
C VAL A 382 13.74 9.00 7.51
N CYS A 383 14.46 8.57 6.46
CA CYS A 383 15.33 9.44 5.67
C CYS A 383 14.59 10.60 4.96
N VAL A 384 13.26 10.56 4.86
CA VAL A 384 12.43 11.68 4.36
C VAL A 384 12.74 13.00 5.07
N PHE A 385 13.15 12.96 6.36
CA PHE A 385 13.42 14.14 7.15
C PHE A 385 14.87 14.68 7.00
N VAL A 386 15.72 14.01 6.24
CA VAL A 386 17.10 14.47 6.00
C VAL A 386 17.11 15.80 5.23
N ALA A 387 16.42 15.85 4.11
CA ALA A 387 16.36 17.05 3.28
C ALA A 387 15.78 18.29 4.01
N PRO A 388 14.68 18.17 4.80
CA PRO A 388 14.20 19.24 5.69
C PRO A 388 15.24 19.78 6.66
N VAL A 389 16.01 18.87 7.30
CA VAL A 389 17.06 19.26 8.26
C VAL A 389 18.19 20.02 7.55
N LEU A 390 18.63 19.53 6.39
CA LEU A 390 19.66 20.21 5.59
C LEU A 390 19.17 21.58 5.11
N MET A 391 17.92 21.67 4.65
CA MET A 391 17.28 22.93 4.21
C MET A 391 17.16 23.94 5.37
N TRP A 392 16.84 23.49 6.57
CA TRP A 392 16.81 24.32 7.78
C TRP A 392 18.23 24.88 8.09
N ALA A 393 19.25 24.06 8.03
CA ALA A 393 20.64 24.46 8.24
C ALA A 393 21.11 25.49 7.19
N ALA A 394 20.77 25.26 5.90
CA ALA A 394 21.07 26.19 4.81
C ALA A 394 20.38 27.54 5.02
N GLY A 395 19.13 27.55 5.46
CA GLY A 395 18.40 28.77 5.81
C GLY A 395 19.07 29.56 6.95
N TRP A 396 19.50 28.90 8.00
CA TRP A 396 20.27 29.54 9.09
C TRP A 396 21.63 30.06 8.64
N LEU A 397 22.36 29.29 7.82
CA LEU A 397 23.63 29.74 7.25
C LEU A 397 23.41 31.01 6.42
N TRP A 398 22.38 31.01 5.55
CA TRP A 398 22.01 32.21 4.78
C TRP A 398 21.76 33.41 5.69
N GLN A 399 20.92 33.26 6.71
CA GLN A 399 20.55 34.35 7.63
C GLN A 399 21.78 34.89 8.38
N ALA A 400 22.66 34.00 8.82
CA ALA A 400 23.86 34.38 9.56
C ALA A 400 24.88 35.10 8.66
N GLU A 401 25.13 34.61 7.45
CA GLU A 401 26.13 35.16 6.53
C GLU A 401 25.64 36.45 5.84
N SER A 402 24.37 36.57 5.50
CA SER A 402 23.81 37.79 4.91
C SER A 402 23.65 38.92 5.90
N GLY A 403 23.53 38.63 7.19
CA GLY A 403 23.51 39.63 8.28
C GLY A 403 24.88 39.98 8.84
N ALA A 404 25.96 39.38 8.37
CA ALA A 404 27.31 39.60 8.84
C ALA A 404 27.83 41.01 8.44
N PRO A 405 28.67 41.66 9.24
CA PRO A 405 29.27 42.95 8.90
C PRO A 405 30.03 42.94 7.56
N SER A 406 29.94 44.05 6.79
CA SER A 406 30.57 44.16 5.48
C SER A 406 32.08 43.81 5.53
N GLY A 407 32.53 42.90 4.66
CA GLY A 407 33.91 42.44 4.57
C GLY A 407 34.28 41.27 5.48
N THR A 408 33.42 40.81 6.40
CA THR A 408 33.67 39.66 7.29
C THR A 408 33.21 38.32 6.71
N SER A 409 32.30 38.36 5.76
CA SER A 409 31.80 37.15 5.08
C SER A 409 32.20 37.15 3.60
N ARG A 410 33.01 36.14 3.20
CA ARG A 410 33.31 35.89 1.78
C ARG A 410 32.07 35.35 1.03
N LEU A 411 31.21 34.64 1.74
CA LEU A 411 29.96 34.09 1.23
C LEU A 411 28.96 35.20 0.84
N ALA A 412 28.88 36.28 1.61
CA ALA A 412 28.00 37.43 1.33
C ALA A 412 28.25 38.04 -0.05
N GLY A 413 29.52 38.12 -0.50
CA GLY A 413 29.89 38.60 -1.83
C GLY A 413 29.38 37.68 -2.97
N LEU A 414 29.50 36.37 -2.75
CA LEU A 414 28.94 35.33 -3.69
C LEU A 414 27.43 35.41 -3.75
N LEU A 415 26.75 35.57 -2.61
CA LEU A 415 25.29 35.59 -2.52
C LEU A 415 24.66 36.82 -3.23
N GLY A 416 25.42 37.92 -3.40
CA GLY A 416 25.00 39.11 -4.15
C GLY A 416 25.21 39.00 -5.67
N SER A 417 26.03 38.06 -6.14
CA SER A 417 26.41 37.93 -7.54
C SER A 417 25.36 37.15 -8.36
N ARG A 418 24.87 37.77 -9.45
CA ARG A 418 23.95 37.12 -10.41
C ARG A 418 24.63 36.01 -11.22
N VAL A 419 25.92 36.18 -11.51
CA VAL A 419 26.72 35.16 -12.21
C VAL A 419 26.90 33.94 -11.30
N ALA A 420 27.26 34.14 -10.03
CA ALA A 420 27.35 33.03 -9.08
C ALA A 420 26.01 32.28 -8.92
N LEU A 421 24.89 33.02 -8.82
CA LEU A 421 23.56 32.42 -8.76
C LEU A 421 23.27 31.55 -9.98
N GLY A 422 23.53 32.07 -11.20
CA GLY A 422 23.32 31.32 -12.45
C GLY A 422 24.18 30.07 -12.54
N SER A 423 25.48 30.19 -12.22
CA SER A 423 26.43 29.06 -12.26
C SER A 423 26.07 27.98 -11.24
N VAL A 424 25.73 28.37 -10.00
CA VAL A 424 25.32 27.42 -8.95
C VAL A 424 23.98 26.77 -9.29
N CYS A 425 23.03 27.53 -9.87
CA CYS A 425 21.76 26.96 -10.33
C CYS A 425 21.98 25.88 -11.40
N ALA A 426 22.76 26.17 -12.43
CA ALA A 426 23.09 25.22 -13.49
C ALA A 426 23.80 23.97 -12.94
N PHE A 427 24.74 24.17 -12.01
CA PHE A 427 25.42 23.07 -11.33
C PHE A 427 24.44 22.20 -10.50
N VAL A 428 23.55 22.80 -9.70
CA VAL A 428 22.59 22.06 -8.87
C VAL A 428 21.62 21.28 -9.74
N VAL A 429 21.13 21.87 -10.82
CA VAL A 429 20.24 21.17 -11.78
C VAL A 429 20.98 19.97 -12.39
N ALA A 430 22.23 20.15 -12.84
CA ALA A 430 23.01 19.07 -13.42
C ALA A 430 23.33 17.96 -12.39
N ASP A 431 23.76 18.33 -11.20
CA ASP A 431 24.11 17.44 -10.09
C ASP A 431 22.93 16.56 -9.67
N LEU A 432 21.76 17.17 -9.39
CA LEU A 432 20.58 16.45 -8.96
C LEU A 432 19.96 15.60 -10.09
N THR A 433 19.96 16.12 -11.34
CA THR A 433 19.46 15.37 -12.51
C THR A 433 20.33 14.13 -12.75
N LEU A 434 21.66 14.28 -12.69
CA LEU A 434 22.58 13.16 -12.83
C LEU A 434 22.41 12.15 -11.68
N GLY A 435 22.29 12.64 -10.43
CA GLY A 435 22.06 11.80 -9.27
C GLY A 435 20.79 10.95 -9.40
N ALA A 436 19.68 11.57 -9.82
CA ALA A 436 18.42 10.86 -10.07
C ALA A 436 18.56 9.85 -11.23
N ALA A 437 19.17 10.22 -12.34
CA ALA A 437 19.38 9.32 -13.48
C ALA A 437 20.24 8.10 -13.11
N LEU A 438 21.24 8.27 -12.24
CA LEU A 438 22.05 7.16 -11.72
C LEU A 438 21.25 6.25 -10.80
N ALA A 439 20.42 6.80 -9.92
CA ALA A 439 19.57 6.02 -9.03
C ALA A 439 18.49 5.22 -9.81
N TRP A 440 17.93 5.80 -10.86
CA TRP A 440 16.91 5.14 -11.68
C TRP A 440 17.43 3.97 -12.52
N ARG A 441 18.74 3.78 -12.58
CA ARG A 441 19.35 2.67 -13.33
C ARG A 441 18.84 1.29 -12.88
N THR A 442 18.60 1.12 -11.59
CA THR A 442 18.13 -0.14 -11.00
C THR A 442 16.63 -0.12 -10.64
N LEU A 443 16.00 1.05 -10.64
CA LEU A 443 14.62 1.22 -10.23
C LEU A 443 13.63 1.00 -11.39
N TYR A 444 13.87 1.66 -12.54
CA TYR A 444 13.00 1.57 -13.71
C TYR A 444 13.69 0.72 -14.79
N CYS A 445 13.63 -0.61 -14.60
CA CYS A 445 14.20 -1.55 -15.55
C CYS A 445 13.43 -2.87 -15.51
N GLY A 446 13.26 -3.50 -16.66
CA GLY A 446 12.69 -4.84 -16.77
C GLY A 446 11.17 -4.94 -16.86
N TYR A 447 10.42 -3.81 -16.83
CA TYR A 447 8.99 -3.79 -17.09
C TYR A 447 8.65 -2.84 -18.24
N SER A 448 8.20 -3.41 -19.36
CA SER A 448 7.88 -2.66 -20.58
C SER A 448 6.50 -1.99 -20.47
N GLN A 449 6.39 -0.77 -21.00
CA GLN A 449 5.09 -0.09 -21.11
C GLN A 449 4.18 -0.79 -22.12
N GLU A 450 4.71 -1.24 -23.24
CA GLU A 450 3.95 -1.97 -24.26
C GLU A 450 3.35 -3.26 -23.71
N TYR A 451 4.15 -4.01 -22.91
CA TYR A 451 3.64 -5.21 -22.25
C TYR A 451 2.51 -4.89 -21.27
N HIS A 452 2.66 -3.80 -20.49
CA HIS A 452 1.62 -3.36 -19.55
C HIS A 452 0.32 -3.02 -20.29
N ASP A 453 0.40 -2.21 -21.35
CA ASP A 453 -0.76 -1.76 -22.11
C ASP A 453 -1.45 -2.94 -22.81
N GLY A 454 -0.66 -3.87 -23.37
CA GLY A 454 -1.15 -5.10 -23.97
C GLY A 454 -1.90 -5.98 -22.99
N TYR A 455 -1.34 -6.20 -21.80
CA TYR A 455 -1.98 -6.97 -20.73
C TYR A 455 -3.31 -6.34 -20.28
N VAL A 456 -3.33 -5.02 -20.09
CA VAL A 456 -4.53 -4.27 -19.71
C VAL A 456 -5.64 -4.43 -20.76
N ALA A 457 -5.31 -4.26 -22.03
CA ALA A 457 -6.26 -4.38 -23.14
C ALA A 457 -6.82 -5.81 -23.28
N GLN A 458 -5.94 -6.82 -23.24
CA GLN A 458 -6.33 -8.24 -23.29
C GLN A 458 -7.23 -8.60 -22.10
N SER A 459 -6.88 -8.13 -20.90
CA SER A 459 -7.68 -8.37 -19.69
C SER A 459 -9.07 -7.75 -19.79
N ALA A 460 -9.17 -6.53 -20.29
CA ALA A 460 -10.46 -5.87 -20.46
C ALA A 460 -11.35 -6.63 -21.47
N GLN A 461 -10.76 -7.13 -22.56
CA GLN A 461 -11.49 -7.92 -23.54
C GLN A 461 -11.96 -9.25 -22.95
N GLN A 462 -11.08 -9.98 -22.25
CA GLN A 462 -11.44 -11.26 -21.63
C GLN A 462 -12.57 -11.10 -20.62
N ILE A 463 -12.53 -10.08 -19.75
CA ILE A 463 -13.62 -9.82 -18.79
C ILE A 463 -14.92 -9.50 -19.50
N SER A 464 -14.86 -8.69 -20.56
CA SER A 464 -16.07 -8.40 -21.38
C SER A 464 -16.65 -9.65 -22.03
N ASP A 465 -15.81 -10.57 -22.50
CA ASP A 465 -16.27 -11.85 -23.07
C ASP A 465 -16.93 -12.73 -22.00
N LEU A 466 -16.33 -12.80 -20.79
CA LEU A 466 -16.90 -13.55 -19.66
C LEU A 466 -18.23 -12.96 -19.17
N GLU A 467 -18.35 -11.63 -19.11
CA GLU A 467 -19.61 -10.94 -18.79
C GLU A 467 -20.70 -11.27 -19.83
N GLY A 468 -20.30 -11.43 -21.10
CA GLY A 468 -21.17 -11.82 -22.20
C GLY A 468 -21.76 -13.23 -22.07
N LEU A 469 -21.14 -14.15 -21.32
CA LEU A 469 -21.64 -15.49 -21.07
C LEU A 469 -22.81 -15.55 -20.07
N GLY A 470 -23.04 -14.47 -19.35
CA GLY A 470 -24.21 -14.29 -18.48
C GLY A 470 -23.87 -14.23 -16.99
N GLY A 471 -24.59 -13.33 -16.32
CA GLY A 471 -24.55 -13.14 -14.87
C GLY A 471 -23.40 -12.27 -14.39
N CYS A 472 -23.69 -11.33 -13.50
CA CYS A 472 -22.70 -10.46 -12.84
C CYS A 472 -22.27 -10.97 -11.47
N THR A 473 -22.60 -12.21 -11.11
CA THR A 473 -22.44 -12.77 -9.77
C THR A 473 -21.54 -14.02 -9.79
N TRP A 474 -20.33 -13.86 -10.32
CA TRP A 474 -19.30 -14.90 -10.34
C TRP A 474 -17.95 -14.32 -9.90
N ARG A 475 -17.07 -15.19 -9.47
CA ARG A 475 -15.65 -14.88 -9.33
C ARG A 475 -14.86 -15.48 -10.47
N ALA A 476 -13.80 -14.77 -10.85
CA ALA A 476 -12.76 -15.27 -11.73
C ALA A 476 -11.39 -15.04 -11.11
N ASP A 477 -10.43 -15.89 -11.47
CA ASP A 477 -9.06 -15.67 -11.01
C ASP A 477 -8.03 -16.15 -12.05
N ARG A 478 -6.75 -15.87 -11.82
CA ARG A 478 -5.67 -16.20 -12.76
C ARG A 478 -4.55 -16.94 -12.06
N THR A 479 -4.09 -18.04 -12.68
CA THR A 479 -2.94 -18.79 -12.18
C THR A 479 -1.59 -18.13 -12.48
N PHE A 480 -1.56 -17.07 -13.29
CA PHE A 480 -0.38 -16.31 -13.66
C PHE A 480 -0.53 -14.84 -13.31
N THR A 481 0.58 -14.08 -13.35
CA THR A 481 0.60 -12.67 -12.96
C THR A 481 1.17 -11.78 -14.05
N ARG A 482 0.75 -10.51 -14.04
CA ARG A 482 1.20 -9.46 -14.96
C ARG A 482 2.70 -9.14 -14.85
N ALA A 483 3.27 -9.23 -13.66
CA ALA A 483 4.62 -8.80 -13.38
C ALA A 483 5.34 -9.79 -12.46
N GLY A 484 5.65 -10.98 -12.96
CA GLY A 484 6.34 -12.00 -12.20
C GLY A 484 5.53 -12.45 -10.98
N PHE A 485 6.08 -12.28 -9.78
CA PHE A 485 5.50 -12.84 -8.55
C PHE A 485 4.39 -12.00 -7.89
N ALA A 486 4.02 -10.85 -8.41
CA ALA A 486 3.38 -9.86 -7.55
C ALA A 486 2.30 -8.98 -8.19
N ALA A 487 1.58 -9.40 -9.19
CA ALA A 487 0.41 -8.66 -9.64
C ALA A 487 -0.86 -9.28 -9.05
N LEU A 488 -1.21 -8.90 -7.83
CA LEU A 488 -2.24 -9.54 -7.02
C LEU A 488 -3.50 -8.68 -6.81
N ASN A 489 -3.73 -7.66 -7.61
CA ASN A 489 -4.92 -6.81 -7.53
C ASN A 489 -5.56 -6.58 -8.90
N ASP A 490 -5.39 -7.53 -9.82
CA ASP A 490 -5.98 -7.44 -11.15
C ASP A 490 -7.51 -7.37 -11.08
N GLU A 491 -8.12 -8.06 -10.13
CA GLU A 491 -9.56 -8.07 -9.86
C GLU A 491 -10.03 -6.65 -9.56
N MET A 492 -9.41 -6.01 -8.59
CA MET A 492 -9.71 -4.62 -8.25
C MET A 492 -9.35 -3.67 -9.39
N GLY A 493 -8.23 -3.91 -10.09
CA GLY A 493 -7.76 -3.12 -11.21
C GLY A 493 -8.70 -3.19 -12.42
N ARG A 494 -9.28 -4.34 -12.70
CA ARG A 494 -10.15 -4.60 -13.88
C ARG A 494 -11.64 -4.59 -13.55
N GLY A 495 -12.02 -4.59 -12.26
CA GLY A 495 -13.40 -4.46 -11.82
C GLY A 495 -14.21 -5.75 -11.87
N TYR A 496 -13.59 -6.90 -11.64
CA TYR A 496 -14.26 -8.18 -11.45
C TYR A 496 -13.98 -8.75 -10.07
N MET A 497 -14.74 -9.73 -9.64
CA MET A 497 -14.55 -10.39 -8.36
C MET A 497 -13.60 -11.58 -8.49
N GLY A 498 -12.69 -11.75 -7.51
CA GLY A 498 -11.75 -12.86 -7.44
C GLY A 498 -11.36 -13.16 -6.00
N ILE A 499 -10.35 -14.01 -5.83
CA ILE A 499 -9.79 -14.38 -4.54
C ILE A 499 -8.47 -13.67 -4.29
N SER A 500 -7.68 -13.44 -5.34
CA SER A 500 -6.37 -12.80 -5.23
C SER A 500 -6.46 -11.39 -4.72
N SER A 501 -5.53 -11.01 -3.83
CA SER A 501 -5.48 -9.67 -3.29
C SER A 501 -4.17 -9.38 -2.57
N TYR A 502 -3.66 -8.16 -2.73
CA TYR A 502 -2.48 -7.66 -2.04
C TYR A 502 -2.72 -6.24 -1.53
N SER A 503 -2.98 -6.09 -0.24
CA SER A 503 -3.30 -4.79 0.36
C SER A 503 -2.87 -4.76 1.83
N SER A 504 -2.55 -3.59 2.35
CA SER A 504 -2.31 -3.38 3.78
C SER A 504 -3.62 -3.29 4.61
N ALA A 505 -4.77 -3.28 3.93
CA ALA A 505 -6.10 -3.22 4.55
C ALA A 505 -6.90 -4.44 4.08
N HIS A 506 -6.71 -5.56 4.76
CA HIS A 506 -7.41 -6.81 4.52
C HIS A 506 -8.32 -7.17 5.68
N ASN A 507 -9.33 -7.99 5.38
CA ASN A 507 -9.99 -8.81 6.38
C ASN A 507 -9.10 -10.04 6.65
N GLN A 508 -8.54 -10.13 7.86
CA GLN A 508 -7.60 -11.19 8.21
C GLN A 508 -8.29 -12.55 8.32
N ASP A 509 -9.53 -12.59 8.82
CA ASP A 509 -10.30 -13.83 8.95
C ASP A 509 -10.56 -14.46 7.59
N ALA A 510 -10.88 -13.63 6.57
CA ALA A 510 -11.01 -14.09 5.19
C ALA A 510 -9.69 -14.64 4.62
N LEU A 511 -8.56 -13.98 4.89
CA LEU A 511 -7.25 -14.47 4.45
C LEU A 511 -6.89 -15.81 5.12
N ASP A 512 -7.14 -15.96 6.41
CA ASP A 512 -6.86 -17.18 7.16
C ASP A 512 -7.77 -18.32 6.72
N PHE A 513 -9.04 -18.04 6.47
CA PHE A 513 -9.99 -18.99 5.90
C PHE A 513 -9.54 -19.50 4.52
N LEU A 514 -9.18 -18.59 3.60
CA LEU A 514 -8.69 -18.98 2.28
C LEU A 514 -7.40 -19.82 2.37
N SER A 515 -6.49 -19.43 3.25
CA SER A 515 -5.27 -20.21 3.51
C SER A 515 -5.58 -21.59 4.08
N ALA A 516 -6.57 -21.68 4.97
CA ALA A 516 -7.02 -22.96 5.54
C ALA A 516 -7.56 -23.93 4.47
N LEU A 517 -8.17 -23.39 3.40
CA LEU A 517 -8.67 -24.16 2.27
C LEU A 517 -7.59 -24.52 1.23
N GLY A 518 -6.37 -24.02 1.38
CA GLY A 518 -5.24 -24.37 0.51
C GLY A 518 -4.88 -23.32 -0.55
N TYR A 519 -5.46 -22.12 -0.51
CA TYR A 519 -4.99 -21.00 -1.34
C TYR A 519 -3.67 -20.42 -0.78
N SER A 520 -2.83 -19.93 -1.67
CA SER A 520 -1.54 -19.41 -1.27
C SER A 520 -1.65 -18.11 -0.47
N LYS A 521 -1.02 -18.05 0.70
CA LYS A 521 -0.89 -16.84 1.54
C LYS A 521 0.60 -16.47 1.65
N PRO A 522 1.18 -15.79 0.64
CA PRO A 522 2.62 -15.50 0.62
C PRO A 522 3.09 -14.48 1.66
N GLY A 523 2.20 -13.99 2.50
CA GLY A 523 2.48 -13.07 3.59
C GLY A 523 1.22 -12.73 4.38
N GLN A 524 1.34 -11.84 5.36
CA GLN A 524 0.22 -11.45 6.20
C GLN A 524 -0.79 -10.50 5.52
N ILE A 525 -0.46 -9.99 4.34
CA ILE A 525 -1.24 -8.95 3.65
C ILE A 525 -1.61 -9.33 2.22
N SER A 526 -1.55 -10.62 1.88
CA SER A 526 -1.84 -11.09 0.53
C SER A 526 -2.37 -12.51 0.51
N VAL A 527 -3.28 -12.76 -0.41
CA VAL A 527 -3.68 -14.10 -0.86
C VAL A 527 -3.52 -14.15 -2.36
N ARG A 528 -3.13 -15.30 -2.88
CA ARG A 528 -2.93 -15.50 -4.30
C ARG A 528 -3.58 -16.80 -4.76
N TYR A 529 -4.28 -16.72 -5.86
CA TYR A 529 -4.78 -17.85 -6.60
C TYR A 529 -3.62 -18.46 -7.43
N ALA A 530 -2.91 -19.40 -6.84
CA ALA A 530 -1.73 -20.00 -7.47
C ALA A 530 -2.05 -21.22 -8.31
N ALA A 531 -3.09 -21.96 -7.93
CA ALA A 531 -3.59 -23.13 -8.63
C ALA A 531 -5.08 -23.30 -8.35
N PRO A 532 -5.84 -23.89 -9.29
CA PRO A 532 -7.25 -24.20 -9.09
C PRO A 532 -7.46 -25.19 -7.95
N VAL A 533 -8.44 -24.94 -7.11
CA VAL A 533 -8.88 -25.85 -6.04
C VAL A 533 -10.36 -26.11 -6.25
N LEU A 534 -10.67 -26.99 -7.21
CA LEU A 534 -11.98 -27.20 -7.81
C LEU A 534 -13.16 -27.19 -6.82
N SER A 535 -12.99 -27.82 -5.65
CA SER A 535 -14.04 -27.91 -4.61
C SER A 535 -14.27 -26.61 -3.87
N SER A 536 -13.21 -25.93 -3.38
CA SER A 536 -13.38 -24.62 -2.72
C SER A 536 -13.71 -23.53 -3.72
N ASP A 537 -13.21 -23.61 -4.96
CA ASP A 537 -13.61 -22.73 -6.07
C ASP A 537 -15.10 -22.81 -6.31
N ALA A 538 -15.65 -24.06 -6.36
CA ALA A 538 -17.07 -24.30 -6.52
C ALA A 538 -17.91 -23.64 -5.40
N LEU A 539 -17.52 -23.85 -4.14
CA LEU A 539 -18.23 -23.34 -2.96
C LEU A 539 -18.12 -21.82 -2.80
N LEU A 540 -17.02 -21.21 -3.27
CA LEU A 540 -16.79 -19.76 -3.18
C LEU A 540 -17.22 -19.00 -4.43
N GLY A 541 -17.80 -19.69 -5.42
CA GLY A 541 -18.32 -19.08 -6.64
C GLY A 541 -17.25 -18.65 -7.63
N VAL A 542 -16.04 -19.26 -7.57
CA VAL A 542 -15.03 -19.09 -8.62
C VAL A 542 -15.45 -19.93 -9.81
N ARG A 543 -16.09 -19.28 -10.74
CA ARG A 543 -16.67 -19.92 -11.93
C ARG A 543 -15.68 -19.98 -13.08
N TYR A 544 -14.81 -18.96 -13.19
CA TYR A 544 -13.87 -18.86 -14.30
C TYR A 544 -12.43 -18.80 -13.82
N VAL A 545 -11.59 -19.61 -14.44
CA VAL A 545 -10.14 -19.63 -14.18
C VAL A 545 -9.40 -19.33 -15.47
N CYS A 546 -8.51 -18.35 -15.44
CA CYS A 546 -7.62 -18.07 -16.55
C CYS A 546 -6.25 -18.70 -16.29
N SER A 547 -5.82 -19.60 -17.17
CA SER A 547 -4.58 -20.36 -17.02
C SER A 547 -3.83 -20.51 -18.33
N GLN A 548 -2.50 -20.48 -18.26
CA GLN A 548 -1.61 -20.79 -19.40
C GLN A 548 -1.45 -22.31 -19.63
N GLN A 549 -1.98 -23.11 -18.73
CA GLN A 549 -2.00 -24.58 -18.81
C GLN A 549 -3.44 -25.07 -18.73
N SER A 550 -3.69 -26.31 -19.19
CA SER A 550 -5.00 -26.92 -19.03
C SER A 550 -5.37 -27.05 -17.55
N VAL A 551 -6.62 -26.77 -17.22
CA VAL A 551 -7.14 -26.86 -15.85
C VAL A 551 -7.92 -28.15 -15.71
N ALA A 552 -7.47 -28.97 -14.78
CA ALA A 552 -8.05 -30.29 -14.53
C ALA A 552 -9.48 -30.17 -13.95
N GLY A 553 -10.44 -30.87 -14.56
CA GLY A 553 -11.84 -30.86 -14.12
C GLY A 553 -12.66 -29.66 -14.58
N GLU A 554 -12.09 -28.76 -15.36
CA GLU A 554 -12.75 -27.57 -15.88
C GLU A 554 -12.85 -27.61 -17.42
N THR A 555 -13.77 -26.84 -17.96
CA THR A 555 -14.07 -26.82 -19.39
C THR A 555 -13.46 -25.61 -20.07
N LEU A 556 -12.66 -25.81 -21.12
CA LEU A 556 -12.07 -24.74 -21.90
C LEU A 556 -13.16 -23.91 -22.60
N LEU A 557 -13.08 -22.60 -22.51
CA LEU A 557 -13.93 -21.63 -23.18
C LEU A 557 -13.23 -21.11 -24.44
N GLU A 558 -13.48 -21.76 -25.59
CA GLU A 558 -12.78 -21.45 -26.84
C GLU A 558 -13.11 -20.06 -27.40
N ASP A 559 -14.30 -19.53 -27.10
CA ASP A 559 -14.80 -18.24 -27.58
C ASP A 559 -14.38 -17.05 -26.72
N VAL A 560 -13.66 -17.28 -25.62
CA VAL A 560 -13.15 -16.24 -24.71
C VAL A 560 -11.74 -15.84 -25.05
N SER A 561 -11.48 -14.54 -25.13
CA SER A 561 -10.18 -13.97 -25.46
C SER A 561 -9.12 -14.39 -24.45
N GLN A 562 -7.90 -14.63 -24.94
CA GLN A 562 -6.76 -14.98 -24.12
C GLN A 562 -6.08 -13.74 -23.52
N VAL A 563 -5.49 -13.89 -22.35
CA VAL A 563 -4.63 -12.90 -21.71
C VAL A 563 -3.24 -13.49 -21.55
N ASN A 564 -2.25 -12.86 -22.13
CA ASN A 564 -0.85 -13.27 -22.03
C ASN A 564 -0.64 -14.77 -22.34
N GLY A 565 -1.39 -15.32 -23.29
CA GLY A 565 -1.37 -16.73 -23.66
C GLY A 565 -2.16 -17.65 -22.72
N GLY A 566 -2.84 -17.10 -21.71
CA GLY A 566 -3.74 -17.86 -20.85
C GLY A 566 -5.16 -17.89 -21.38
N SER A 567 -5.74 -19.09 -21.44
CA SER A 567 -7.12 -19.35 -21.83
C SER A 567 -8.04 -19.34 -20.60
N ALA A 568 -9.33 -19.07 -20.84
CA ALA A 568 -10.34 -19.16 -19.79
C ALA A 568 -10.94 -20.57 -19.72
N TYR A 569 -11.18 -21.03 -18.50
CA TYR A 569 -11.82 -22.31 -18.18
C TYR A 569 -13.02 -22.07 -17.29
N GLU A 570 -14.08 -22.86 -17.44
CA GLU A 570 -15.26 -22.82 -16.58
C GLU A 570 -15.26 -24.01 -15.63
N ASN A 571 -15.41 -23.73 -14.33
CA ASN A 571 -15.67 -24.71 -13.30
C ASN A 571 -17.16 -25.14 -13.38
N PRO A 572 -17.46 -26.37 -13.80
CA PRO A 572 -18.86 -26.83 -13.97
C PRO A 572 -19.61 -27.01 -12.63
N TYR A 573 -18.90 -27.03 -11.52
CA TYR A 573 -19.44 -27.22 -10.17
C TYR A 573 -19.70 -25.89 -9.46
N ALA A 574 -19.36 -24.74 -10.06
CA ALA A 574 -19.42 -23.44 -9.41
C ALA A 574 -20.82 -23.06 -8.96
N LEU A 575 -20.99 -22.80 -7.66
CA LEU A 575 -22.20 -22.25 -7.07
C LEU A 575 -22.25 -20.73 -7.24
N GLY A 576 -23.42 -20.14 -7.00
CA GLY A 576 -23.56 -18.70 -6.86
C GLY A 576 -22.90 -18.18 -5.58
N LEU A 577 -22.84 -16.86 -5.42
CA LEU A 577 -22.23 -16.22 -4.26
C LEU A 577 -23.10 -16.21 -3.00
N GLY A 578 -24.23 -16.89 -3.01
CA GLY A 578 -25.10 -17.09 -1.86
C GLY A 578 -26.04 -18.27 -2.05
N TYR A 579 -26.17 -19.09 -1.02
CA TYR A 579 -27.04 -20.25 -0.98
C TYR A 579 -27.44 -20.59 0.46
N LEU A 580 -28.56 -21.32 0.62
CA LEU A 580 -29.00 -21.77 1.93
C LEU A 580 -28.07 -22.85 2.47
N VAL A 581 -27.84 -22.80 3.78
CA VAL A 581 -27.03 -23.79 4.50
C VAL A 581 -27.85 -24.45 5.59
N SER A 582 -27.67 -25.75 5.74
CA SER A 582 -28.47 -26.60 6.65
C SER A 582 -27.78 -26.79 8.02
N GLY A 583 -26.46 -26.61 8.10
CA GLY A 583 -25.66 -26.79 9.29
C GLY A 583 -25.65 -25.57 10.22
N ASP A 584 -25.33 -25.80 11.49
CA ASP A 584 -24.96 -24.71 12.41
C ASP A 584 -23.55 -24.22 12.12
N MET A 585 -23.45 -23.20 11.27
CA MET A 585 -22.20 -22.64 10.81
C MET A 585 -21.55 -21.69 11.82
N THR A 586 -22.28 -21.29 12.89
CA THR A 586 -21.80 -20.27 13.82
C THR A 586 -20.71 -20.79 14.75
N SER A 587 -20.70 -22.11 14.99
CA SER A 587 -19.68 -22.80 15.79
C SER A 587 -18.70 -23.62 14.94
N ALA A 588 -18.86 -23.61 13.61
CA ALA A 588 -18.01 -24.40 12.72
C ALA A 588 -16.59 -23.80 12.68
N ALA A 589 -15.62 -24.61 13.00
CA ALA A 589 -14.20 -24.30 12.90
C ALA A 589 -13.54 -25.27 11.93
N LEU A 590 -12.51 -24.83 11.23
CA LEU A 590 -11.69 -25.66 10.35
C LEU A 590 -10.44 -26.11 11.12
N GLU A 591 -10.56 -27.21 11.87
CA GLU A 591 -9.53 -27.72 12.78
C GLU A 591 -8.67 -28.84 12.17
N GLY A 592 -9.06 -29.38 11.01
CA GLY A 592 -8.34 -30.45 10.30
C GLY A 592 -6.86 -30.15 10.11
N GLY A 593 -6.02 -31.18 10.16
CA GLY A 593 -4.55 -31.08 10.05
C GLY A 593 -4.05 -30.69 8.67
N SER A 594 -4.89 -30.85 7.64
CA SER A 594 -4.57 -30.53 6.25
C SER A 594 -5.68 -29.73 5.58
N PRO A 595 -5.39 -28.96 4.53
CA PRO A 595 -6.42 -28.28 3.74
C PRO A 595 -7.49 -29.23 3.18
N PHE A 596 -7.15 -30.48 2.91
CA PHE A 596 -8.10 -31.49 2.45
C PHE A 596 -9.13 -31.87 3.51
N GLU A 597 -8.68 -32.07 4.74
CA GLU A 597 -9.56 -32.35 5.88
C GLU A 597 -10.46 -31.17 6.20
N ARG A 598 -9.92 -29.96 6.16
CA ARG A 598 -10.67 -28.71 6.36
C ARG A 598 -11.73 -28.49 5.29
N GLN A 599 -11.48 -28.86 4.04
CA GLN A 599 -12.50 -28.81 3.00
C GLN A 599 -13.60 -29.87 3.21
N ASN A 600 -13.30 -31.05 3.74
CA ASN A 600 -14.31 -32.01 4.17
C ASN A 600 -15.16 -31.47 5.35
N GLU A 601 -14.52 -30.80 6.31
CA GLU A 601 -15.22 -30.11 7.42
C GLU A 601 -16.13 -28.99 6.90
N LEU A 602 -15.61 -28.16 6.01
CA LEU A 602 -16.39 -27.12 5.36
C LEU A 602 -17.63 -27.69 4.66
N ALA A 603 -17.45 -28.68 3.80
CA ALA A 603 -18.54 -29.33 3.07
C ALA A 603 -19.59 -29.90 4.02
N SER A 604 -19.16 -30.61 5.07
CA SER A 604 -20.04 -31.22 6.07
C SER A 604 -20.81 -30.17 6.88
N ALA A 605 -20.13 -29.04 7.23
CA ALA A 605 -20.77 -27.95 7.96
C ALA A 605 -21.86 -27.27 7.12
N LEU A 606 -21.64 -27.08 5.82
CA LEU A 606 -22.60 -26.43 4.92
C LEU A 606 -23.93 -27.19 4.84
N VAL A 607 -23.89 -28.52 4.76
CA VAL A 607 -25.09 -29.36 4.60
C VAL A 607 -25.62 -30.00 5.90
N GLY A 608 -24.86 -29.91 7.00
CA GLY A 608 -25.24 -30.47 8.30
C GLY A 608 -25.13 -31.98 8.43
N HIS A 609 -24.49 -32.66 7.47
CA HIS A 609 -24.18 -34.10 7.52
C HIS A 609 -22.76 -34.38 7.01
N GLU A 610 -22.24 -35.55 7.30
CA GLU A 610 -20.87 -35.92 6.89
C GLU A 610 -20.71 -36.01 5.37
N VAL A 611 -19.77 -35.20 4.83
CA VAL A 611 -19.35 -35.20 3.42
C VAL A 611 -17.85 -35.39 3.35
N LYS A 612 -17.42 -36.33 2.52
CA LYS A 612 -15.99 -36.63 2.27
C LYS A 612 -15.67 -36.35 0.81
N LEU A 613 -15.26 -35.12 0.52
CA LEU A 613 -14.80 -34.73 -0.80
C LEU A 613 -13.41 -35.32 -1.08
N PHE A 614 -12.49 -35.15 -0.13
CA PHE A 614 -11.11 -35.58 -0.25
C PHE A 614 -10.85 -36.84 0.57
N ARG A 615 -10.06 -37.76 -0.03
CA ARG A 615 -9.53 -38.96 0.63
C ARG A 615 -8.05 -39.11 0.31
N SER A 616 -7.27 -39.66 1.25
CA SER A 616 -5.86 -39.91 1.06
C SER A 616 -5.61 -40.84 -0.12
N ALA A 617 -4.72 -40.48 -1.01
CA ALA A 617 -4.31 -41.28 -2.15
C ALA A 617 -3.22 -42.26 -1.73
N ALA A 618 -3.31 -43.52 -2.23
CA ALA A 618 -2.24 -44.47 -2.05
C ALA A 618 -1.00 -44.01 -2.82
N SER A 619 0.10 -43.79 -2.11
CA SER A 619 1.38 -43.40 -2.69
C SER A 619 2.50 -44.35 -2.28
N THR A 620 3.41 -44.58 -3.19
CA THR A 620 4.64 -45.35 -2.94
C THR A 620 5.81 -44.46 -3.29
N GLU A 621 6.73 -44.30 -2.34
CA GLU A 621 7.96 -43.56 -2.62
C GLU A 621 8.77 -44.33 -3.67
N ALA A 622 9.16 -43.60 -4.69
CA ALA A 622 9.89 -44.15 -5.82
C ALA A 622 11.34 -43.66 -5.79
N MET A 623 12.25 -44.43 -6.41
CA MET A 623 13.65 -43.98 -6.49
C MET A 623 13.75 -42.69 -7.26
N ALA A 624 14.30 -41.63 -6.62
CA ALA A 624 14.56 -40.35 -7.18
C ALA A 624 16.05 -40.09 -7.38
N ASN A 625 16.42 -39.16 -8.22
CA ASN A 625 17.78 -38.65 -8.32
C ASN A 625 18.16 -37.86 -7.05
N GLU A 626 19.46 -37.72 -6.81
CA GLU A 626 19.97 -36.98 -5.66
C GLU A 626 19.34 -35.57 -5.59
N GLY A 627 18.61 -35.27 -4.50
CA GLY A 627 17.96 -33.99 -4.28
C GLY A 627 16.51 -33.82 -4.81
N THR A 628 15.91 -34.90 -5.37
CA THR A 628 14.49 -34.90 -5.77
C THR A 628 13.73 -35.97 -5.02
N HIS A 629 12.46 -35.72 -4.71
CA HIS A 629 11.54 -36.71 -4.18
C HIS A 629 10.60 -37.18 -5.29
N ALA A 630 10.31 -38.45 -5.34
CA ALA A 630 9.39 -39.00 -6.32
C ALA A 630 8.44 -40.03 -5.69
N TRP A 631 7.21 -40.05 -6.19
CA TRP A 631 6.17 -40.97 -5.76
C TRP A 631 5.40 -41.49 -6.95
N ASP A 632 4.95 -42.73 -6.84
CA ASP A 632 3.88 -43.28 -7.69
C ASP A 632 2.58 -43.19 -6.91
N VAL A 633 1.67 -42.35 -7.37
CA VAL A 633 0.42 -41.98 -6.68
C VAL A 633 -0.76 -42.55 -7.44
N THR A 634 -1.62 -43.32 -6.77
CA THR A 634 -2.81 -43.92 -7.37
C THR A 634 -4.03 -43.02 -7.21
N VAL A 635 -4.62 -42.62 -8.31
CA VAL A 635 -5.88 -41.85 -8.35
C VAL A 635 -7.00 -42.75 -8.86
N PRO A 636 -8.11 -42.95 -8.11
CA PRO A 636 -9.26 -43.73 -8.56
C PRO A 636 -9.98 -43.12 -9.74
N ALA A 637 -10.77 -43.93 -10.47
CA ALA A 637 -11.63 -43.46 -11.55
C ALA A 637 -12.65 -42.42 -11.03
N GLY A 638 -12.91 -41.41 -11.84
CA GLY A 638 -13.85 -40.31 -11.49
C GLY A 638 -13.36 -39.40 -10.37
N CYS A 639 -12.05 -39.44 -10.08
CA CYS A 639 -11.42 -38.60 -9.09
C CYS A 639 -10.32 -37.71 -9.68
N LEU A 640 -10.02 -36.62 -9.04
CA LEU A 640 -8.94 -35.69 -9.39
C LEU A 640 -7.86 -35.74 -8.32
N GLY A 641 -6.60 -36.01 -8.70
CA GLY A 641 -5.47 -36.06 -7.77
C GLY A 641 -4.99 -34.68 -7.36
N TYR A 642 -4.64 -34.52 -6.09
CA TYR A 642 -4.06 -33.30 -5.51
C TYR A 642 -2.81 -33.61 -4.68
N ALA A 643 -1.81 -32.75 -4.83
CA ALA A 643 -0.64 -32.69 -3.97
C ALA A 643 -0.72 -31.48 -3.04
N TYR A 644 -0.35 -31.66 -1.80
CA TYR A 644 -0.11 -30.57 -0.85
C TYR A 644 1.35 -30.62 -0.42
N VAL A 645 2.07 -29.56 -0.72
CA VAL A 645 3.50 -29.45 -0.45
C VAL A 645 3.73 -28.51 0.71
N ASP A 646 4.39 -29.00 1.75
CA ASP A 646 4.83 -28.18 2.88
C ASP A 646 6.36 -28.12 2.90
N VAL A 647 6.89 -26.93 2.71
CA VAL A 647 8.33 -26.65 2.71
C VAL A 647 8.64 -25.62 3.79
N PRO A 648 9.67 -25.82 4.62
CA PRO A 648 10.05 -24.88 5.67
C PRO A 648 10.28 -23.46 5.12
N SER A 649 9.75 -22.47 5.83
CA SER A 649 9.81 -21.07 5.43
C SER A 649 11.25 -20.58 5.22
N GLY A 650 11.53 -19.97 4.06
CA GLY A 650 12.82 -19.38 3.74
C GLY A 650 13.87 -20.34 3.20
N TYR A 651 13.49 -21.58 2.94
CA TYR A 651 14.40 -22.64 2.47
C TYR A 651 14.66 -22.54 0.96
N VAL A 652 13.60 -22.41 0.17
CA VAL A 652 13.68 -22.27 -1.30
C VAL A 652 12.75 -21.17 -1.80
N ASP A 653 13.01 -20.65 -3.00
CA ASP A 653 12.16 -19.66 -3.66
C ASP A 653 10.82 -20.26 -4.14
N GLY A 654 10.77 -21.56 -4.40
CA GLY A 654 9.59 -22.28 -4.85
C GLY A 654 9.82 -23.79 -4.95
N VAL A 655 8.75 -24.48 -5.32
CA VAL A 655 8.74 -25.93 -5.57
C VAL A 655 8.29 -26.16 -7.00
N MET A 656 8.96 -27.07 -7.68
CA MET A 656 8.57 -27.57 -8.99
C MET A 656 7.98 -28.97 -8.81
N LEU A 657 6.80 -29.17 -9.39
CA LEU A 657 6.18 -30.49 -9.53
C LEU A 657 6.23 -30.92 -10.99
N ASP A 658 6.75 -32.11 -11.23
CA ASP A 658 6.64 -32.79 -12.51
C ASP A 658 5.70 -33.96 -12.33
N VAL A 659 4.71 -34.04 -13.19
CA VAL A 659 3.71 -35.11 -13.17
C VAL A 659 3.76 -35.84 -14.53
N ASP A 660 4.11 -37.10 -14.52
CA ASP A 660 4.23 -37.95 -15.71
C ASP A 660 5.17 -37.37 -16.80
N GLY A 661 6.21 -36.64 -16.38
CA GLY A 661 7.17 -35.98 -17.25
C GLY A 661 6.73 -34.62 -17.76
N VAL A 662 5.58 -34.07 -17.25
CA VAL A 662 5.12 -32.73 -17.55
C VAL A 662 5.38 -31.82 -16.35
N SER A 663 6.30 -30.90 -16.52
CA SER A 663 6.66 -29.96 -15.46
C SER A 663 5.54 -28.93 -15.27
N GLN A 664 5.02 -28.90 -14.05
CA GLN A 664 4.14 -27.83 -13.58
C GLN A 664 5.01 -26.73 -12.97
N GLN A 665 5.56 -25.90 -13.82
CA GLN A 665 6.46 -24.82 -13.41
C GLN A 665 5.67 -23.71 -12.74
N GLU A 666 5.95 -23.45 -11.46
CA GLU A 666 5.50 -22.27 -10.80
C GLU A 666 6.64 -21.44 -10.22
N GLY A 667 6.62 -20.20 -10.56
CA GLY A 667 7.55 -19.23 -10.00
C GLY A 667 7.12 -18.81 -8.60
N TRP A 668 8.09 -18.73 -7.71
CA TRP A 668 8.14 -17.92 -6.49
C TRP A 668 7.24 -18.30 -5.29
N ARG A 669 7.88 -18.81 -4.23
CA ARG A 669 7.45 -18.80 -2.82
C ARG A 669 6.09 -19.42 -2.50
N PHE A 670 5.73 -20.54 -3.10
CA PHE A 670 4.52 -21.25 -2.74
C PHE A 670 4.80 -22.39 -1.79
N GLN A 671 4.85 -22.02 -0.53
CA GLN A 671 4.76 -22.95 0.56
C GLN A 671 3.27 -23.16 0.86
N GLN A 672 2.87 -24.38 1.12
CA GLN A 672 1.53 -24.71 1.62
C GLN A 672 0.37 -24.39 0.64
N THR A 673 0.44 -24.89 -0.59
CA THR A 673 -0.65 -24.80 -1.56
C THR A 673 -1.13 -26.14 -2.03
N LEU A 674 -2.43 -26.25 -2.33
CA LEU A 674 -3.00 -27.39 -3.03
C LEU A 674 -2.71 -27.29 -4.52
N ARG A 675 -2.37 -28.43 -5.16
CA ARG A 675 -2.13 -28.50 -6.58
C ARG A 675 -2.82 -29.71 -7.19
N PRO A 676 -3.69 -29.52 -8.19
CA PRO A 676 -4.22 -30.62 -8.98
C PRO A 676 -3.10 -31.21 -9.84
N PHE A 677 -3.02 -32.54 -9.94
CA PHE A 677 -1.99 -33.18 -10.72
C PHE A 677 -2.48 -34.29 -11.69
N SER A 678 -3.72 -34.62 -11.67
CA SER A 678 -4.23 -35.57 -12.65
C SER A 678 -5.60 -35.24 -13.15
N THR A 679 -5.81 -35.42 -14.46
CA THR A 679 -7.12 -35.59 -15.04
C THR A 679 -7.22 -37.01 -15.51
N VAL A 680 -8.16 -37.77 -14.97
CA VAL A 680 -8.49 -39.05 -15.57
C VAL A 680 -9.55 -38.79 -16.61
N GLU A 681 -9.15 -38.48 -17.85
CA GLU A 681 -10.05 -38.48 -18.98
C GLU A 681 -10.52 -39.93 -19.18
N GLY A 682 -11.83 -40.15 -19.08
CA GLY A 682 -12.45 -41.47 -19.36
C GLY A 682 -12.67 -42.36 -18.15
N GLY A 683 -12.38 -41.95 -16.94
CA GLY A 683 -12.79 -42.62 -15.71
C GLY A 683 -12.01 -43.88 -15.35
N GLU A 684 -10.85 -44.14 -15.96
CA GLU A 684 -9.97 -45.27 -15.58
C GLU A 684 -9.05 -44.86 -14.43
N PRO A 685 -8.81 -45.76 -13.44
CA PRO A 685 -7.84 -45.49 -12.38
C PRO A 685 -6.42 -45.38 -12.97
N GLY A 686 -5.67 -44.38 -12.52
CA GLY A 686 -4.30 -44.13 -12.99
C GLY A 686 -3.28 -44.15 -11.86
N VAL A 687 -2.06 -44.58 -12.21
CA VAL A 687 -0.88 -44.35 -11.36
C VAL A 687 -0.06 -43.24 -12.00
N HIS A 688 0.14 -42.15 -11.26
CA HIS A 688 0.85 -40.98 -11.71
C HIS A 688 2.22 -40.89 -11.05
N ARG A 689 3.25 -40.62 -11.84
CA ARG A 689 4.59 -40.35 -11.36
C ARG A 689 4.72 -38.89 -10.99
N VAL A 690 4.79 -38.60 -9.71
CA VAL A 690 4.97 -37.22 -9.20
C VAL A 690 6.40 -37.04 -8.73
N VAL A 691 7.11 -36.06 -9.29
CA VAL A 691 8.49 -35.72 -8.90
C VAL A 691 8.49 -34.29 -8.38
N MET A 692 9.12 -34.07 -7.22
CA MET A 692 9.23 -32.79 -6.56
C MET A 692 10.68 -32.33 -6.44
N SER A 693 10.99 -31.11 -6.84
CA SER A 693 12.28 -30.46 -6.66
C SER A 693 12.11 -29.01 -6.17
N GLY A 694 13.17 -28.44 -5.59
CA GLY A 694 13.20 -27.06 -5.15
C GLY A 694 13.67 -26.11 -6.24
N ILE A 695 13.25 -24.87 -6.18
CA ILE A 695 13.75 -23.78 -7.02
C ILE A 695 14.32 -22.68 -6.13
N ASP A 696 15.59 -22.30 -6.37
CA ASP A 696 16.22 -21.14 -5.77
C ASP A 696 16.99 -20.37 -6.83
N ASN A 697 16.81 -19.03 -6.87
CA ASN A 697 17.41 -18.17 -7.88
C ASN A 697 17.22 -18.67 -9.34
N LYS A 698 16.04 -19.19 -9.64
CA LYS A 698 15.67 -19.77 -10.95
C LYS A 698 16.46 -21.03 -11.33
N LYS A 699 17.07 -21.70 -10.38
CA LYS A 699 17.77 -22.97 -10.58
C LYS A 699 17.10 -24.04 -9.74
N GLU A 700 17.07 -25.24 -10.28
CA GLU A 700 16.66 -26.42 -9.53
C GLU A 700 17.67 -26.70 -8.41
N VAL A 701 17.17 -26.92 -7.20
CA VAL A 701 17.97 -27.18 -6.01
C VAL A 701 17.40 -28.41 -5.27
N PRO A 702 18.23 -29.13 -4.51
CA PRO A 702 17.74 -30.20 -3.65
C PRO A 702 16.71 -29.72 -2.66
N LEU A 703 15.67 -30.50 -2.43
CA LEU A 703 14.66 -30.28 -1.39
C LEU A 703 14.98 -31.24 -0.23
N GLU A 704 15.47 -30.65 0.87
CA GLU A 704 15.62 -31.37 2.14
C GLU A 704 14.48 -30.91 3.05
N ASP A 705 14.00 -31.76 3.94
CA ASP A 705 12.95 -31.47 4.91
C ASP A 705 11.57 -30.99 4.34
N ALA A 706 11.28 -31.29 3.07
CA ALA A 706 9.97 -31.07 2.50
C ALA A 706 9.06 -32.29 2.71
N SER A 707 7.77 -32.01 2.97
CA SER A 707 6.74 -33.05 2.99
C SER A 707 5.72 -32.83 1.88
N CYS A 708 5.22 -33.95 1.31
CA CYS A 708 4.17 -33.94 0.31
C CYS A 708 3.07 -34.91 0.73
N ALA A 709 1.84 -34.44 0.77
CA ALA A 709 0.67 -35.26 1.01
C ALA A 709 -0.17 -35.36 -0.26
N PHE A 710 -0.64 -36.58 -0.58
CA PHE A 710 -1.43 -36.84 -1.76
C PHE A 710 -2.85 -37.23 -1.37
N TYR A 711 -3.81 -36.60 -2.02
CA TYR A 711 -5.22 -36.84 -1.85
C TYR A 711 -5.89 -36.89 -3.23
N TYR A 712 -7.07 -37.45 -3.30
CA TYR A 712 -7.93 -37.32 -4.47
C TYR A 712 -9.29 -36.73 -4.07
N LEU A 713 -9.80 -35.89 -4.93
CA LEU A 713 -11.13 -35.33 -4.87
C LEU A 713 -12.10 -36.28 -5.60
N ASP A 714 -13.16 -36.71 -4.92
CA ASP A 714 -14.24 -37.49 -5.50
C ASP A 714 -15.23 -36.55 -6.22
N LEU A 715 -15.21 -36.59 -7.56
CA LEU A 715 -16.04 -35.69 -8.37
C LEU A 715 -17.53 -35.98 -8.24
N ASN A 716 -17.92 -37.21 -7.93
CA ASN A 716 -19.35 -37.54 -7.68
C ASN A 716 -19.80 -36.98 -6.33
N ALA A 717 -18.94 -37.01 -5.31
CA ALA A 717 -19.24 -36.41 -4.03
C ALA A 717 -19.33 -34.87 -4.16
N LEU A 718 -18.46 -34.26 -4.96
CA LEU A 718 -18.54 -32.82 -5.25
C LEU A 718 -19.81 -32.45 -5.98
N GLN A 719 -20.19 -33.21 -7.03
CA GLN A 719 -21.45 -33.01 -7.78
C GLN A 719 -22.66 -33.11 -6.86
N SER A 720 -22.70 -34.15 -6.00
CA SER A 720 -23.81 -34.31 -5.06
C SER A 720 -23.93 -33.15 -4.07
N LEU A 721 -22.81 -32.66 -3.56
CA LEU A 721 -22.79 -31.51 -2.67
C LEU A 721 -23.26 -30.23 -3.38
N THR A 722 -22.76 -29.98 -4.58
CA THR A 722 -23.13 -28.78 -5.34
C THR A 722 -24.56 -28.84 -5.87
N ASP A 723 -25.10 -30.03 -6.18
CA ASP A 723 -26.52 -30.20 -6.49
C ASP A 723 -27.41 -29.89 -5.27
N GLU A 724 -27.04 -30.36 -4.07
CA GLU A 724 -27.78 -30.12 -2.84
C GLU A 724 -27.80 -28.62 -2.48
N LEU A 725 -26.66 -27.98 -2.45
CA LEU A 725 -26.56 -26.54 -2.16
C LEU A 725 -27.13 -25.69 -3.30
N GLY A 726 -26.97 -26.14 -4.54
CA GLY A 726 -27.44 -25.49 -5.75
C GLY A 726 -28.94 -25.41 -5.88
N ALA A 727 -29.70 -26.30 -5.20
CA ALA A 727 -31.15 -26.27 -5.19
C ALA A 727 -31.76 -25.02 -4.56
N HIS A 728 -31.00 -24.35 -3.68
CA HIS A 728 -31.46 -23.20 -2.88
C HIS A 728 -30.53 -22.01 -2.97
N GLN A 729 -30.10 -21.63 -4.18
CA GLN A 729 -29.26 -20.47 -4.41
C GLN A 729 -30.06 -19.17 -4.38
N ALA A 730 -29.43 -18.10 -3.93
CA ALA A 730 -29.96 -16.75 -4.06
C ALA A 730 -29.83 -16.23 -5.48
N THR A 731 -30.83 -15.48 -5.90
CA THR A 731 -30.78 -14.67 -7.13
C THR A 731 -30.43 -13.24 -6.71
N PHE A 732 -29.31 -12.73 -7.21
CA PHE A 732 -28.84 -11.39 -6.86
C PHE A 732 -29.36 -10.35 -7.88
N ASP A 733 -29.94 -9.27 -7.38
CA ASP A 733 -30.25 -8.07 -8.16
C ASP A 733 -28.99 -7.21 -8.31
N SER A 734 -28.13 -7.19 -7.26
CA SER A 734 -26.86 -6.49 -7.21
C SER A 734 -25.90 -7.23 -6.27
N PHE A 735 -24.64 -7.31 -6.70
CA PHE A 735 -23.53 -7.82 -5.87
C PHE A 735 -22.28 -6.98 -6.15
N ALA A 736 -22.30 -5.71 -5.76
CA ALA A 736 -21.22 -4.79 -6.07
C ALA A 736 -20.98 -3.78 -4.97
N GLY A 737 -19.71 -3.52 -4.69
CA GLY A 737 -19.28 -2.49 -3.74
C GLY A 737 -19.93 -2.68 -2.37
N SER A 738 -20.55 -1.61 -1.85
CA SER A 738 -21.20 -1.62 -0.54
C SER A 738 -22.70 -1.97 -0.59
N GLY A 739 -23.21 -2.51 -1.70
CA GLY A 739 -24.62 -2.85 -1.88
C GLY A 739 -24.80 -4.26 -2.48
N ILE A 740 -25.34 -5.17 -1.69
CA ILE A 740 -25.70 -6.52 -2.10
C ILE A 740 -27.20 -6.68 -1.89
N SER A 741 -27.94 -7.13 -2.90
CA SER A 741 -29.38 -7.36 -2.79
C SER A 741 -29.83 -8.51 -3.67
N GLY A 742 -30.90 -9.17 -3.27
CA GLY A 742 -31.43 -10.30 -3.99
C GLY A 742 -32.59 -10.96 -3.30
N THR A 743 -32.97 -12.15 -3.83
CA THR A 743 -34.04 -12.99 -3.30
C THR A 743 -33.56 -14.43 -3.11
N VAL A 744 -34.13 -15.10 -2.13
CA VAL A 744 -33.91 -16.53 -1.91
C VAL A 744 -35.22 -17.16 -1.40
N THR A 745 -35.51 -18.38 -1.84
CA THR A 745 -36.64 -19.15 -1.33
C THR A 745 -36.16 -20.26 -0.41
N ALA A 746 -36.68 -20.26 0.82
CA ALA A 746 -36.31 -21.22 1.87
C ALA A 746 -37.54 -22.11 2.20
N ASP A 747 -37.33 -23.42 2.35
CA ASP A 747 -38.38 -24.38 2.74
C ASP A 747 -38.72 -24.27 4.22
N SER A 748 -37.79 -23.80 5.03
CA SER A 748 -37.91 -23.60 6.48
C SER A 748 -37.08 -22.39 6.93
N ASP A 749 -37.31 -21.93 8.13
CA ASP A 749 -36.44 -20.93 8.75
C ASP A 749 -34.98 -21.44 8.80
N GLY A 750 -34.04 -20.61 8.42
CA GLY A 750 -32.63 -21.02 8.31
C GLY A 750 -31.70 -19.86 8.02
N TRP A 751 -30.59 -20.16 7.39
CA TRP A 751 -29.51 -19.21 7.09
C TRP A 751 -29.18 -19.18 5.60
N LEU A 752 -29.17 -17.99 5.05
CA LEU A 752 -28.54 -17.71 3.76
C LEU A 752 -27.07 -17.38 4.03
N MET A 753 -26.15 -18.19 3.53
CA MET A 753 -24.72 -17.83 3.49
C MET A 753 -24.49 -16.93 2.29
N VAL A 754 -23.85 -15.78 2.54
CA VAL A 754 -23.36 -14.87 1.49
C VAL A 754 -21.86 -14.90 1.51
N SER A 755 -21.23 -15.11 0.35
CA SER A 755 -19.77 -15.29 0.20
C SER A 755 -19.02 -13.94 0.28
N VAL A 756 -19.21 -13.23 1.39
CA VAL A 756 -18.46 -12.03 1.79
C VAL A 756 -18.16 -12.09 3.29
N PRO A 757 -17.04 -11.49 3.75
CA PRO A 757 -16.72 -11.43 5.18
C PRO A 757 -17.81 -10.75 6.02
N HIS A 758 -18.01 -11.26 7.21
CA HIS A 758 -18.88 -10.66 8.22
C HIS A 758 -18.13 -9.53 8.93
N GLU A 759 -18.53 -8.31 8.62
CA GLU A 759 -17.89 -7.10 9.16
C GLU A 759 -18.94 -6.18 9.81
N ALA A 760 -18.54 -5.48 10.87
CA ALA A 760 -19.42 -4.60 11.65
C ALA A 760 -20.04 -3.43 10.86
N GLY A 761 -19.56 -3.17 9.63
CA GLY A 761 -20.08 -2.13 8.74
C GLY A 761 -21.35 -2.53 8.00
N TRP A 762 -21.73 -3.80 7.97
CA TRP A 762 -22.93 -4.28 7.31
C TRP A 762 -24.21 -3.95 8.06
N THR A 763 -25.16 -3.39 7.36
CA THR A 763 -26.57 -3.27 7.79
C THR A 763 -27.40 -4.14 6.85
N VAL A 764 -28.11 -5.12 7.40
CA VAL A 764 -28.84 -6.11 6.61
C VAL A 764 -30.31 -6.03 6.92
N THR A 765 -31.14 -6.04 5.88
CA THR A 765 -32.59 -6.16 6.00
C THR A 765 -33.07 -7.37 5.23
N VAL A 766 -34.09 -8.06 5.81
CA VAL A 766 -34.80 -9.16 5.14
C VAL A 766 -36.29 -8.80 5.16
N ASN A 767 -36.93 -8.81 3.99
CA ASN A 767 -38.33 -8.40 3.82
C ASN A 767 -38.63 -7.01 4.40
N GLY A 768 -37.65 -6.09 4.33
CA GLY A 768 -37.73 -4.72 4.83
C GLY A 768 -37.54 -4.55 6.33
N ALA A 769 -37.32 -5.63 7.09
CA ALA A 769 -36.98 -5.59 8.50
C ALA A 769 -35.46 -5.76 8.71
N GLN A 770 -34.86 -4.94 9.56
CA GLN A 770 -33.45 -5.11 9.90
C GLN A 770 -33.25 -6.40 10.70
N VAL A 771 -32.25 -7.18 10.31
CA VAL A 771 -31.90 -8.46 10.96
C VAL A 771 -30.46 -8.43 11.46
N GLU A 772 -30.20 -9.26 12.47
CA GLU A 772 -28.88 -9.48 13.00
C GLU A 772 -28.19 -10.62 12.24
N THR A 773 -27.06 -10.36 11.62
CA THR A 773 -26.24 -11.34 10.90
C THR A 773 -25.27 -12.04 11.82
N ARG A 774 -24.71 -13.15 11.39
CA ARG A 774 -23.66 -13.89 12.11
C ARG A 774 -22.50 -14.20 11.16
N GLY A 775 -21.31 -14.34 11.75
CA GLY A 775 -20.17 -14.83 11.03
C GLY A 775 -20.06 -16.34 11.04
N ALA A 776 -19.50 -16.89 9.99
CA ALA A 776 -19.09 -18.28 9.89
C ALA A 776 -17.58 -18.37 9.66
N PHE A 777 -16.93 -19.41 10.19
CA PHE A 777 -15.50 -19.68 10.04
C PHE A 777 -14.61 -18.49 10.49
N GLY A 778 -14.84 -17.95 11.69
CA GLY A 778 -14.10 -16.80 12.21
C GLY A 778 -14.43 -15.49 11.51
N ASP A 779 -15.69 -15.26 11.16
CA ASP A 779 -16.17 -14.08 10.41
C ASP A 779 -15.73 -13.99 8.93
N ALA A 780 -15.20 -15.08 8.37
CA ALA A 780 -14.80 -15.12 6.96
C ALA A 780 -15.98 -15.06 5.97
N LEU A 781 -17.18 -15.52 6.40
CA LEU A 781 -18.41 -15.53 5.60
C LEU A 781 -19.59 -14.99 6.42
N THR A 782 -20.56 -14.41 5.74
CA THR A 782 -21.75 -13.80 6.38
C THR A 782 -22.97 -14.71 6.30
N LEU A 783 -23.65 -14.90 7.43
CA LEU A 783 -24.91 -15.62 7.57
C LEU A 783 -26.04 -14.63 7.79
N VAL A 784 -27.05 -14.67 6.92
CA VAL A 784 -28.26 -13.85 6.95
C VAL A 784 -29.44 -14.74 7.36
N PRO A 785 -30.21 -14.45 8.45
CA PRO A 785 -31.36 -15.25 8.82
C PRO A 785 -32.49 -15.05 7.81
N VAL A 786 -33.11 -16.15 7.39
CA VAL A 786 -34.24 -16.17 6.48
C VAL A 786 -35.38 -17.00 7.04
N ALA A 787 -36.63 -16.62 6.74
CA ALA A 787 -37.82 -17.35 7.14
C ALA A 787 -38.28 -18.31 6.01
N ALA A 788 -39.13 -19.27 6.34
CA ALA A 788 -39.77 -20.11 5.32
C ALA A 788 -40.52 -19.26 4.27
N GLY A 789 -40.33 -19.59 3.00
CA GLY A 789 -40.91 -18.87 1.86
C GLY A 789 -39.88 -17.99 1.14
N GLU A 790 -40.41 -17.05 0.35
CA GLU A 790 -39.56 -16.09 -0.41
C GLU A 790 -39.06 -14.98 0.52
N ASN A 791 -37.77 -14.75 0.50
CA ASN A 791 -37.09 -13.71 1.27
C ASN A 791 -36.36 -12.75 0.33
N ARG A 792 -36.65 -11.45 0.45
CA ARG A 792 -35.89 -10.38 -0.20
C ARG A 792 -34.93 -9.79 0.80
N PHE A 793 -33.64 -9.86 0.50
CA PHE A 793 -32.59 -9.34 1.37
C PHE A 793 -31.86 -8.16 0.73
N GLU A 794 -31.39 -7.24 1.58
CA GLU A 794 -30.59 -6.10 1.19
C GLU A 794 -29.50 -5.86 2.25
N MET A 795 -28.26 -5.76 1.81
CA MET A 795 -27.09 -5.52 2.63
C MET A 795 -26.43 -4.22 2.18
N THR A 796 -26.18 -3.31 3.09
CA THR A 796 -25.50 -2.03 2.84
C THR A 796 -24.33 -1.90 3.78
N PHE A 797 -23.18 -1.47 3.24
CA PHE A 797 -21.94 -1.31 4.01
C PHE A 797 -21.55 0.15 4.15
N VAL A 798 -21.29 0.56 5.40
CA VAL A 798 -20.65 1.85 5.72
C VAL A 798 -19.50 1.58 6.68
N SER A 799 -18.32 2.08 6.37
CA SER A 799 -17.14 1.85 7.21
C SER A 799 -17.40 2.30 8.66
N PRO A 800 -17.16 1.43 9.66
CA PRO A 800 -17.36 1.75 11.07
C PRO A 800 -16.63 3.04 11.46
N GLY A 801 -17.28 3.86 12.27
CA GLY A 801 -16.74 5.16 12.71
C GLY A 801 -16.88 6.32 11.72
N PHE A 802 -17.32 6.10 10.46
CA PHE A 802 -17.46 7.18 9.48
C PHE A 802 -18.51 8.23 9.88
N VAL A 803 -19.72 7.78 10.20
CA VAL A 803 -20.81 8.69 10.57
C VAL A 803 -20.50 9.49 11.85
N PRO A 804 -20.09 8.88 12.97
CA PRO A 804 -19.71 9.65 14.17
C PRO A 804 -18.49 10.55 13.90
N GLY A 805 -17.53 10.12 13.09
CA GLY A 805 -16.39 10.95 12.66
C GLY A 805 -16.83 12.20 11.89
N CYS A 806 -17.80 12.09 11.00
CA CYS A 806 -18.39 13.23 10.28
C CYS A 806 -19.06 14.23 11.26
N VAL A 807 -19.82 13.74 12.25
CA VAL A 807 -20.45 14.58 13.25
C VAL A 807 -19.40 15.37 14.05
N VAL A 808 -18.35 14.70 14.51
CA VAL A 808 -17.24 15.32 15.26
C VAL A 808 -16.52 16.38 14.41
N SER A 809 -16.23 16.07 13.16
CA SER A 809 -15.56 17.01 12.25
C SER A 809 -16.44 18.23 11.94
N ALA A 810 -17.72 18.03 11.70
CA ALA A 810 -18.68 19.13 11.48
C ALA A 810 -18.76 20.06 12.71
N ALA A 811 -18.85 19.50 13.90
CA ALA A 811 -18.82 20.26 15.17
C ALA A 811 -17.49 21.04 15.30
N GLY A 812 -16.36 20.41 14.96
CA GLY A 812 -15.04 21.06 14.95
C GLY A 812 -14.95 22.24 14.00
N VAL A 813 -15.45 22.10 12.76
CA VAL A 813 -15.49 23.18 11.76
C VAL A 813 -16.36 24.34 12.23
N LEU A 814 -17.56 24.06 12.76
CA LEU A 814 -18.46 25.07 13.31
C LEU A 814 -17.84 25.79 14.50
N GLY A 815 -17.18 25.06 15.41
CA GLY A 815 -16.46 25.62 16.55
C GLY A 815 -15.33 26.56 16.13
N LEU A 816 -14.53 26.16 15.13
CA LEU A 816 -13.45 26.97 14.58
C LEU A 816 -13.97 28.22 13.87
N ALA A 817 -15.05 28.11 13.11
CA ALA A 817 -15.71 29.23 12.45
C ALA A 817 -16.27 30.23 13.46
N GLY A 818 -16.95 29.74 14.52
CA GLY A 818 -17.47 30.56 15.62
C GLY A 818 -16.35 31.31 16.36
N TRP A 819 -15.24 30.62 16.69
CA TRP A 819 -14.07 31.25 17.28
C TRP A 819 -13.48 32.33 16.38
N ALA A 820 -13.36 32.10 15.08
CA ALA A 820 -12.84 33.07 14.12
C ALA A 820 -13.77 34.32 14.02
N ALA A 821 -15.08 34.12 14.02
CA ALA A 821 -16.06 35.19 14.01
C ALA A 821 -16.01 36.07 15.29
N LEU A 822 -15.90 35.42 16.46
CA LEU A 822 -15.74 36.11 17.74
C LEU A 822 -14.45 36.94 17.79
N LYS A 823 -13.35 36.40 17.30
CA LYS A 823 -12.07 37.11 17.21
C LYS A 823 -12.16 38.34 16.30
N ARG A 824 -12.83 38.22 15.15
CA ARG A 824 -13.05 39.35 14.22
C ARG A 824 -13.93 40.45 14.86
N ARG A 825 -14.97 40.04 15.60
CA ARG A 825 -15.83 41.02 16.33
C ARG A 825 -15.02 41.77 17.38
N ARG A 826 -14.22 41.06 18.20
CA ARG A 826 -13.37 41.73 19.22
C ARG A 826 -12.34 42.66 18.60
N ALA A 827 -11.73 42.31 17.46
CA ALA A 827 -10.79 43.19 16.75
C ALA A 827 -11.43 44.41 16.06
N ARG A 828 -12.77 44.46 15.92
CA ARG A 828 -13.50 45.60 15.39
C ARG A 828 -13.96 46.56 16.50
N HIS A 829 -13.96 46.11 17.75
CA HIS A 829 -14.35 46.86 18.92
C HIS A 829 -13.19 47.31 19.79
N SER A 830 -11.98 46.85 19.50
CA SER A 830 -10.69 47.36 20.00
C SER A 830 -10.03 48.29 18.97
#